data_7d11357a5375878eb3d3226f56a771e5
#
_entry.id   7d11357a5375878eb3d3226f56a771e5
#
_cell.length_a   1.000
_cell.length_b   1.000
_cell.length_c   1.000
_cell.angle_alpha   90.00
_cell.angle_beta   90.00
_cell.angle_gamma   90.00
#
_symmetry.space_group_name_H-M   'P 1'
#
loop_
_entity.id
_entity.type
_entity.pdbx_description
1 polymer ?
#
loop_
_entity_poly.entity_id
_entity_poly.type
_entity_poly.pdbx_seq_one_letter_code
_entity_poly.pdbx_strand_id
1 'polypeptide(L)'
;MDNNEIRYDNQKIVDVEINKEVRKAFLDYSMSVIVSRALPDVRDGLKPVHRRILYTMFENNLYPDRAYRKCADTVGTVLGRYHPHGDASVYDAMVRLAQTFSMRYTLVDGHGNFGTVDGDPAAAYRYTESRMSKISMKMLQDIGKDTVDFASNYDDRLKEPVVLPARYPNLLVNGSSGIAVGMATNIPPHNLREVIDGMCCLIDNPDAGLPELMQHIKGPDFPTAGIIMGARGIRQAYETGRGKIYLRARAEIVESKGDRYKIVVTELPYQVRKAALIASIAELARDKKIEGVADIKDFSSRKGMHIEITVKRDANAQVVLNNLYKMTQMQVTFGVIMLALVDGVPRILSLKEMLQNYIAFQEEIITRRTRYDLKKAQDRAHILEGLARAIDIVDEIIATIRGCKGGQAEAKQELMAKYDFDEPQAAAIVAFRLGQLAGLEIEKIRTELGELHIKIADYQDILSSETRVLEIVKEEARAIGDKFGDERRTEITAASGDVDDEDLIPVEDCMLTLTTMGYMKRQTVDTYKAQNRGGKGIMGMSRREEDVAKTMFTCSTHDYIMLFTNKGKVFKMKGYEIPAASRTSKGMNVVNLLPLENEEQISAMVRVPDSEERQYLCMVTKNGVIKRTEISQYDHIRKTGIIAINLDEGDELSWVEITDGNRNLIVATHDGMSICFKESDARLIGRTARGVRAIQLAEGDYVVGFAVALEDTRLLTVSETGYGRKSNFDDYRVQSRAGKGLINYHTETYGKVAMIAPVREDQDIIMISQEGIVIRTPVDQISAFKRPAKGVRVMRTTDEDKVVTLSVVEHMEPEKTDDTPEGDGTETPVSAPETAE
;
A
#
# COMPACT_ATOMS: atom_id res chain seq x y z
N MET A 1 43.25 -13.62 53.28
CA MET A 1 42.93 -14.60 52.21
C MET A 1 44.11 -14.54 51.28
N ASP A 2 44.99 -15.53 51.33
CA ASP A 2 46.23 -15.53 50.58
C ASP A 2 45.87 -15.81 49.07
N ASN A 3 46.17 -14.81 48.23
CA ASN A 3 46.17 -14.99 46.81
C ASN A 3 47.38 -15.85 46.43
N ASN A 4 47.16 -17.16 46.25
CA ASN A 4 48.10 -18.04 45.58
C ASN A 4 48.15 -17.68 44.08
N GLU A 5 48.89 -16.63 43.74
CA GLU A 5 49.25 -16.35 42.36
C GLU A 5 50.20 -17.47 41.87
N ILE A 6 49.71 -18.31 41.00
CA ILE A 6 50.55 -19.28 40.29
C ILE A 6 51.43 -18.48 39.31
N ARG A 7 52.69 -18.22 39.68
CA ARG A 7 53.69 -17.56 38.83
C ARG A 7 54.43 -18.64 37.99
N TYR A 8 54.35 -18.47 36.68
CA TYR A 8 55.16 -19.27 35.73
C TYR A 8 56.44 -18.51 35.43
N ASP A 9 57.61 -19.17 35.49
CA ASP A 9 58.94 -18.58 35.35
C ASP A 9 59.19 -17.83 34.01
N ASN A 10 58.39 -18.00 32.99
CA ASN A 10 58.53 -17.33 31.70
C ASN A 10 57.25 -16.55 31.28
N GLN A 11 56.39 -16.14 32.19
CA GLN A 11 55.23 -15.34 31.84
C GLN A 11 55.59 -13.86 31.62
N LYS A 12 55.10 -13.30 30.51
CA LYS A 12 55.14 -11.88 30.19
C LYS A 12 53.79 -11.27 30.58
N ILE A 13 53.71 -10.56 31.70
CA ILE A 13 52.54 -9.82 32.10
C ILE A 13 52.57 -8.50 31.33
N VAL A 14 51.55 -8.20 30.59
CA VAL A 14 51.35 -6.94 29.88
C VAL A 14 50.11 -6.27 30.45
N ASP A 15 50.25 -5.05 30.90
CA ASP A 15 49.11 -4.24 31.36
C ASP A 15 48.25 -3.85 30.17
N VAL A 16 46.98 -4.24 30.21
CA VAL A 16 46.02 -3.96 29.18
C VAL A 16 44.89 -3.13 29.77
N GLU A 17 44.65 -1.99 29.15
CA GLU A 17 43.54 -1.12 29.55
C GLU A 17 42.22 -1.75 29.08
N ILE A 18 41.39 -2.22 30.02
CA ILE A 18 40.16 -2.95 29.76
C ILE A 18 39.22 -2.18 28.78
N ASN A 19 39.17 -0.85 28.91
CA ASN A 19 38.34 -0.01 28.01
C ASN A 19 38.79 -0.07 26.55
N LYS A 20 40.10 -0.13 26.29
CA LYS A 20 40.65 -0.24 24.94
C LYS A 20 40.39 -1.63 24.34
N GLU A 21 40.60 -2.67 25.16
CA GLU A 21 40.40 -4.04 24.71
C GLU A 21 38.93 -4.32 24.43
N VAL A 22 38.01 -3.94 25.33
CA VAL A 22 36.59 -4.11 25.16
C VAL A 22 36.10 -3.32 23.94
N ARG A 23 36.55 -2.07 23.71
CA ARG A 23 36.20 -1.28 22.57
C ARG A 23 36.67 -1.91 21.26
N LYS A 24 37.88 -2.43 21.22
CA LYS A 24 38.44 -3.13 20.05
C LYS A 24 37.66 -4.41 19.77
N ALA A 25 37.50 -5.28 20.78
CA ALA A 25 36.76 -6.52 20.63
C ALA A 25 35.28 -6.29 20.22
N PHE A 26 34.65 -5.23 20.74
CA PHE A 26 33.29 -4.87 20.37
C PHE A 26 33.19 -4.38 18.91
N LEU A 27 34.16 -3.60 18.45
CA LEU A 27 34.24 -3.18 17.04
C LEU A 27 34.42 -4.39 16.12
N ASP A 28 35.36 -5.28 16.41
CA ASP A 28 35.63 -6.48 15.62
C ASP A 28 34.41 -7.39 15.57
N TYR A 29 33.74 -7.60 16.71
CA TYR A 29 32.50 -8.35 16.78
C TYR A 29 31.38 -7.69 15.98
N SER A 30 31.20 -6.37 16.12
CA SER A 30 30.16 -5.62 15.41
C SER A 30 30.36 -5.68 13.89
N MET A 31 31.59 -5.50 13.43
CA MET A 31 31.95 -5.64 12.01
C MET A 31 31.63 -7.04 11.50
N SER A 32 32.01 -8.08 12.23
CA SER A 32 31.72 -9.46 11.88
C SER A 32 30.22 -9.73 11.78
N VAL A 33 29.41 -9.23 12.74
CA VAL A 33 27.95 -9.42 12.73
C VAL A 33 27.30 -8.66 11.56
N ILE A 34 27.79 -7.45 11.25
CA ILE A 34 27.26 -6.63 10.15
C ILE A 34 27.56 -7.27 8.80
N VAL A 35 28.86 -7.54 8.53
CA VAL A 35 29.32 -7.95 7.19
C VAL A 35 29.12 -9.44 6.94
N SER A 36 29.36 -10.28 7.99
CA SER A 36 29.46 -11.74 7.79
C SER A 36 28.30 -12.54 8.37
N ARG A 37 27.22 -11.91 8.86
CA ARG A 37 26.11 -12.64 9.49
C ARG A 37 24.72 -12.11 9.18
N ALA A 38 24.42 -10.84 9.51
CA ALA A 38 23.03 -10.38 9.63
C ALA A 38 22.48 -9.71 8.38
N LEU A 39 23.34 -9.04 7.60
CA LEU A 39 22.90 -8.26 6.45
C LEU A 39 23.06 -9.03 5.12
N PRO A 40 22.12 -8.86 4.17
CA PRO A 40 22.24 -9.41 2.83
C PRO A 40 23.16 -8.54 1.96
N ASP A 41 23.83 -9.15 0.99
CA ASP A 41 24.51 -8.45 -0.09
C ASP A 41 23.47 -7.95 -1.12
N VAL A 42 23.64 -6.74 -1.63
CA VAL A 42 22.69 -6.14 -2.57
C VAL A 42 22.60 -6.92 -3.88
N ARG A 43 23.70 -7.57 -4.30
CA ARG A 43 23.84 -8.29 -5.58
C ARG A 43 23.03 -9.58 -5.64
N ASP A 44 23.14 -10.45 -4.61
CA ASP A 44 22.44 -11.75 -4.59
C ASP A 44 21.30 -11.84 -3.55
N GLY A 45 21.16 -10.83 -2.68
CA GLY A 45 20.12 -10.77 -1.65
C GLY A 45 20.27 -11.81 -0.54
N LEU A 46 21.42 -12.45 -0.42
CA LEU A 46 21.65 -13.54 0.52
C LEU A 46 22.54 -13.11 1.69
N LYS A 47 22.24 -13.68 2.85
CA LYS A 47 23.19 -13.72 3.96
C LYS A 47 24.20 -14.84 3.74
N PRO A 48 25.38 -14.78 4.36
CA PRO A 48 26.41 -15.81 4.18
C PRO A 48 25.91 -17.24 4.43
N VAL A 49 25.10 -17.49 5.45
CA VAL A 49 24.55 -18.82 5.73
C VAL A 49 23.67 -19.34 4.58
N HIS A 50 22.81 -18.49 3.99
CA HIS A 50 21.94 -18.87 2.87
C HIS A 50 22.77 -19.18 1.63
N ARG A 51 23.77 -18.35 1.34
CA ARG A 51 24.70 -18.55 0.21
C ARG A 51 25.46 -19.86 0.34
N ARG A 52 25.99 -20.17 1.51
CA ARG A 52 26.69 -21.42 1.81
C ARG A 52 25.80 -22.65 1.69
N ILE A 53 24.54 -22.57 2.13
CA ILE A 53 23.56 -23.66 1.94
C ILE A 53 23.34 -23.94 0.45
N LEU A 54 23.00 -22.92 -0.36
CA LEU A 54 22.75 -23.10 -1.79
C LEU A 54 24.00 -23.60 -2.54
N TYR A 55 25.16 -23.04 -2.23
CA TYR A 55 26.41 -23.46 -2.84
C TYR A 55 26.75 -24.90 -2.51
N THR A 56 26.59 -25.32 -1.23
CA THR A 56 26.78 -26.72 -0.82
C THR A 56 25.82 -27.66 -1.52
N MET A 57 24.54 -27.27 -1.64
CA MET A 57 23.56 -28.11 -2.36
C MET A 57 23.93 -28.24 -3.84
N PHE A 58 24.48 -27.22 -4.45
CA PHE A 58 24.96 -27.22 -5.83
C PHE A 58 26.19 -28.17 -6.00
N GLU A 59 27.20 -28.06 -5.13
CA GLU A 59 28.37 -28.94 -5.14
C GLU A 59 28.00 -30.43 -4.95
N ASN A 60 26.99 -30.66 -4.09
CA ASN A 60 26.49 -32.03 -3.84
C ASN A 60 25.53 -32.54 -4.92
N ASN A 61 25.35 -31.79 -6.03
CA ASN A 61 24.44 -32.11 -7.13
C ASN A 61 22.99 -32.36 -6.69
N LEU A 62 22.50 -31.63 -5.69
CA LEU A 62 21.12 -31.71 -5.21
C LEU A 62 20.17 -30.87 -6.09
N TYR A 63 20.16 -31.18 -7.39
CA TYR A 63 19.39 -30.48 -8.40
C TYR A 63 17.89 -30.82 -8.35
N PRO A 64 17.00 -29.99 -8.91
CA PRO A 64 15.55 -30.21 -8.88
C PRO A 64 15.09 -31.51 -9.56
N ASP A 65 15.85 -32.04 -10.49
CA ASP A 65 15.59 -33.28 -11.21
C ASP A 65 16.18 -34.53 -10.51
N ARG A 66 16.89 -34.36 -9.40
CA ARG A 66 17.48 -35.41 -8.62
C ARG A 66 16.62 -35.84 -7.44
N ALA A 67 16.92 -36.99 -6.87
CA ALA A 67 16.26 -37.46 -5.66
C ALA A 67 16.55 -36.55 -4.47
N TYR A 68 15.58 -36.42 -3.55
CA TYR A 68 15.78 -35.75 -2.29
C TYR A 68 16.87 -36.45 -1.45
N ARG A 69 17.59 -35.66 -0.67
CA ARG A 69 18.50 -36.16 0.37
C ARG A 69 18.10 -35.62 1.73
N LYS A 70 18.49 -36.34 2.79
CA LYS A 70 18.25 -35.89 4.17
C LYS A 70 18.87 -34.51 4.39
N CYS A 71 18.13 -33.62 5.05
CA CYS A 71 18.64 -32.31 5.42
C CYS A 71 19.92 -32.38 6.25
N ALA A 72 20.07 -33.43 7.03
CA ALA A 72 21.28 -33.75 7.79
C ALA A 72 22.56 -33.77 6.93
N ASP A 73 22.50 -34.29 5.70
CA ASP A 73 23.62 -34.32 4.78
C ASP A 73 24.07 -32.89 4.39
N THR A 74 23.12 -32.06 3.99
CA THR A 74 23.41 -30.66 3.65
C THR A 74 23.91 -29.88 4.86
N VAL A 75 23.24 -29.99 6.01
CA VAL A 75 23.62 -29.27 7.24
C VAL A 75 25.02 -29.67 7.67
N GLY A 76 25.32 -30.98 7.72
CA GLY A 76 26.66 -31.50 8.10
C GLY A 76 27.75 -31.02 7.14
N THR A 77 27.50 -31.01 5.83
CA THR A 77 28.46 -30.53 4.84
C THR A 77 28.72 -29.03 4.95
N VAL A 78 27.67 -28.23 5.18
CA VAL A 78 27.78 -26.77 5.38
C VAL A 78 28.63 -26.47 6.59
N LEU A 79 28.38 -27.16 7.70
CA LEU A 79 29.12 -26.98 8.97
C LEU A 79 30.61 -27.34 8.79
N GLY A 80 30.86 -28.47 8.20
CA GLY A 80 32.24 -28.99 8.05
C GLY A 80 33.07 -28.23 7.04
N ARG A 81 32.46 -27.61 6.02
CA ARG A 81 33.20 -26.97 4.93
C ARG A 81 33.21 -25.44 4.98
N TYR A 82 32.10 -24.81 5.39
CA TYR A 82 31.93 -23.38 5.14
C TYR A 82 31.43 -22.54 6.34
N HIS A 83 30.65 -23.14 7.27
CA HIS A 83 29.96 -22.37 8.28
C HIS A 83 30.13 -22.94 9.69
N PRO A 84 31.21 -22.61 10.42
CA PRO A 84 31.58 -23.22 11.70
C PRO A 84 30.72 -22.66 12.87
N HIS A 85 29.41 -22.89 12.83
CA HIS A 85 28.43 -22.47 13.83
C HIS A 85 27.50 -23.63 14.22
N GLY A 86 26.51 -23.39 15.06
CA GLY A 86 25.56 -24.44 15.49
C GLY A 86 24.70 -24.99 14.35
N ASP A 87 24.47 -26.31 14.34
CA ASP A 87 23.66 -27.04 13.37
C ASP A 87 22.22 -26.52 13.28
N ALA A 88 21.63 -26.15 14.41
CA ALA A 88 20.29 -25.57 14.48
C ALA A 88 20.18 -24.28 13.66
N SER A 89 21.21 -23.43 13.69
CA SER A 89 21.19 -22.17 12.94
C SER A 89 21.19 -22.38 11.41
N VAL A 90 21.96 -23.37 10.95
CA VAL A 90 22.00 -23.74 9.52
C VAL A 90 20.70 -24.40 9.08
N TYR A 91 20.17 -25.30 9.92
CA TYR A 91 18.92 -25.98 9.64
C TYR A 91 17.74 -25.01 9.61
N ASP A 92 17.61 -24.12 10.59
CA ASP A 92 16.53 -23.09 10.62
C ASP A 92 16.60 -22.16 9.41
N ALA A 93 17.82 -21.78 8.98
CA ALA A 93 17.98 -21.00 7.75
C ALA A 93 17.49 -21.79 6.52
N MET A 94 17.86 -23.06 6.40
CA MET A 94 17.43 -23.93 5.30
C MET A 94 15.90 -24.16 5.33
N VAL A 95 15.32 -24.35 6.51
CA VAL A 95 13.87 -24.48 6.69
C VAL A 95 13.14 -23.25 6.16
N ARG A 96 13.61 -22.05 6.49
CA ARG A 96 13.00 -20.80 5.98
C ARG A 96 13.07 -20.71 4.47
N LEU A 97 14.15 -21.13 3.84
CA LEU A 97 14.28 -21.15 2.37
C LEU A 97 13.28 -22.10 1.69
N ALA A 98 12.73 -23.08 2.43
CA ALA A 98 11.73 -24.04 1.93
C ALA A 98 10.28 -23.65 2.26
N GLN A 99 10.04 -22.71 3.19
CA GLN A 99 8.69 -22.35 3.65
C GLN A 99 7.98 -21.44 2.65
N THR A 100 6.85 -21.88 2.12
CA THR A 100 6.02 -21.12 1.16
C THR A 100 5.32 -19.91 1.77
N PHE A 101 5.20 -19.85 3.10
CA PHE A 101 4.65 -18.72 3.86
C PHE A 101 5.73 -17.74 4.35
N SER A 102 7.01 -18.09 4.22
CA SER A 102 8.15 -17.23 4.58
C SER A 102 8.84 -16.64 3.36
N MET A 103 8.94 -17.39 2.25
CA MET A 103 9.58 -16.99 1.01
C MET A 103 8.52 -16.76 -0.07
N ARG A 104 8.64 -15.65 -0.80
CA ARG A 104 7.75 -15.41 -1.94
C ARG A 104 8.02 -16.42 -3.08
N TYR A 105 9.28 -16.73 -3.29
CA TYR A 105 9.77 -17.81 -4.18
C TYR A 105 10.76 -18.66 -3.40
N THR A 106 10.39 -19.89 -3.08
CA THR A 106 11.22 -20.81 -2.28
C THR A 106 12.49 -21.18 -3.02
N LEU A 107 13.64 -21.19 -2.32
CA LEU A 107 14.93 -21.57 -2.88
C LEU A 107 15.30 -23.02 -2.61
N VAL A 108 14.65 -23.62 -1.63
CA VAL A 108 14.78 -25.04 -1.28
C VAL A 108 13.45 -25.74 -1.51
N ASP A 109 13.49 -26.90 -2.15
CA ASP A 109 12.35 -27.80 -2.29
C ASP A 109 12.44 -28.84 -1.17
N GLY A 110 11.53 -28.72 -0.20
CA GLY A 110 11.51 -29.55 1.02
C GLY A 110 10.48 -30.66 0.95
N HIS A 111 10.84 -31.84 1.44
CA HIS A 111 9.96 -32.98 1.61
C HIS A 111 9.90 -33.42 3.08
N GLY A 112 8.69 -33.41 3.65
CA GLY A 112 8.42 -33.63 5.08
C GLY A 112 7.80 -32.42 5.75
N ASN A 113 7.92 -32.34 7.08
CA ASN A 113 7.38 -31.21 7.86
C ASN A 113 8.45 -30.12 8.04
N PHE A 114 8.27 -29.00 7.35
CA PHE A 114 9.09 -27.78 7.44
C PHE A 114 8.43 -26.67 8.27
N GLY A 115 7.51 -27.03 9.19
CA GLY A 115 6.77 -26.07 10.00
C GLY A 115 5.47 -25.62 9.33
N THR A 116 4.66 -24.89 10.08
CA THR A 116 3.34 -24.41 9.63
C THR A 116 3.12 -22.94 9.92
N VAL A 117 2.07 -22.35 9.34
CA VAL A 117 1.62 -20.98 9.64
C VAL A 117 1.10 -20.87 11.08
N ASP A 118 0.75 -21.97 11.73
CA ASP A 118 0.38 -22.02 13.15
C ASP A 118 1.55 -21.72 14.10
N GLY A 119 2.77 -21.82 13.58
CA GLY A 119 3.99 -21.61 14.34
C GLY A 119 4.61 -22.90 14.86
N ASP A 120 4.13 -24.07 14.39
CA ASP A 120 4.76 -25.35 14.67
C ASP A 120 6.17 -25.37 14.10
N PRO A 121 7.16 -25.91 14.84
CA PRO A 121 8.51 -26.04 14.34
C PRO A 121 8.63 -27.10 13.26
N ALA A 122 9.66 -27.02 12.45
CA ALA A 122 10.02 -28.09 11.53
C ALA A 122 10.39 -29.38 12.29
N ALA A 123 10.18 -30.54 11.68
CA ALA A 123 10.69 -31.79 12.20
C ALA A 123 12.22 -31.78 12.20
N ALA A 124 12.86 -32.59 13.06
CA ALA A 124 14.32 -32.64 13.12
C ALA A 124 14.92 -33.02 11.75
N TYR A 125 16.07 -32.42 11.42
CA TYR A 125 16.73 -32.54 10.11
C TYR A 125 17.07 -33.96 9.66
N ARG A 126 17.10 -34.93 10.57
CA ARG A 126 17.26 -36.36 10.27
C ARG A 126 16.04 -36.99 9.61
N TYR A 127 14.84 -36.36 9.75
CA TYR A 127 13.59 -36.85 9.14
C TYR A 127 13.25 -36.12 7.84
N THR A 128 13.52 -34.82 7.77
CA THR A 128 13.24 -33.99 6.60
C THR A 128 14.24 -34.24 5.47
N GLU A 129 13.79 -34.01 4.26
CA GLU A 129 14.58 -34.16 3.04
C GLU A 129 14.50 -32.88 2.22
N SER A 130 15.55 -32.61 1.44
CA SER A 130 15.61 -31.38 0.65
C SER A 130 16.40 -31.60 -0.66
N ARG A 131 16.13 -30.70 -1.60
CA ARG A 131 16.88 -30.45 -2.81
C ARG A 131 16.70 -29.00 -3.23
N MET A 132 17.44 -28.54 -4.22
CA MET A 132 17.28 -27.20 -4.77
C MET A 132 15.92 -27.05 -5.47
N SER A 133 15.31 -25.89 -5.39
CA SER A 133 14.14 -25.55 -6.19
C SER A 133 14.56 -25.21 -7.64
N LYS A 134 13.60 -25.20 -8.57
CA LYS A 134 13.90 -24.86 -9.98
C LYS A 134 14.42 -23.43 -10.15
N ILE A 135 13.90 -22.48 -9.37
CA ILE A 135 14.32 -21.08 -9.44
C ILE A 135 15.69 -20.86 -8.81
N SER A 136 16.06 -21.63 -7.76
CA SER A 136 17.37 -21.50 -7.13
C SER A 136 18.54 -21.89 -8.05
N MET A 137 18.30 -22.70 -9.08
CA MET A 137 19.29 -22.95 -10.13
C MET A 137 19.70 -21.67 -10.87
N LYS A 138 18.81 -20.66 -10.91
CA LYS A 138 19.11 -19.36 -11.51
C LYS A 138 19.99 -18.48 -10.62
N MET A 139 20.06 -18.79 -9.32
CA MET A 139 21.01 -18.14 -8.40
C MET A 139 22.45 -18.56 -8.66
N LEU A 140 22.67 -19.79 -9.13
CA LEU A 140 24.00 -20.41 -9.34
C LEU A 140 24.34 -20.59 -10.81
N GLN A 141 23.49 -20.13 -11.73
CA GLN A 141 23.72 -20.24 -13.15
C GLN A 141 25.06 -19.58 -13.53
N ASP A 142 25.87 -20.27 -14.31
CA ASP A 142 27.18 -19.81 -14.80
C ASP A 142 28.27 -19.59 -13.71
N ILE A 143 28.10 -20.09 -12.47
CA ILE A 143 29.09 -19.95 -11.40
C ILE A 143 30.46 -20.57 -11.74
N GLY A 144 30.47 -21.60 -12.58
CA GLY A 144 31.69 -22.25 -13.09
C GLY A 144 32.37 -21.52 -14.23
N LYS A 145 31.90 -20.34 -14.64
CA LYS A 145 32.46 -19.55 -15.76
C LYS A 145 33.20 -18.30 -15.30
N ASP A 146 33.77 -18.33 -14.10
CA ASP A 146 34.52 -17.21 -13.53
C ASP A 146 33.70 -15.91 -13.43
N THR A 147 32.39 -16.04 -13.20
CA THR A 147 31.43 -14.93 -13.13
C THR A 147 31.47 -14.16 -11.81
N VAL A 148 31.91 -14.80 -10.72
CA VAL A 148 32.01 -14.26 -9.37
C VAL A 148 33.35 -14.62 -8.74
N ASP A 149 33.76 -13.83 -7.73
CA ASP A 149 34.97 -14.04 -7.00
C ASP A 149 34.78 -15.12 -5.93
N PHE A 150 35.84 -15.84 -5.63
CA PHE A 150 35.93 -16.86 -4.59
C PHE A 150 36.94 -16.44 -3.53
N ALA A 151 36.54 -16.57 -2.28
CA ALA A 151 37.40 -16.37 -1.12
C ALA A 151 37.71 -17.68 -0.43
N SER A 152 38.75 -17.71 0.40
CA SER A 152 39.05 -18.86 1.28
C SER A 152 37.90 -19.02 2.30
N ASN A 153 37.59 -20.29 2.62
CA ASN A 153 36.70 -20.62 3.72
C ASN A 153 37.38 -20.35 5.07
N TYR A 154 36.72 -20.66 6.19
CA TYR A 154 37.18 -20.37 7.54
C TYR A 154 38.53 -21.03 7.96
N ASP A 155 38.96 -22.11 7.28
CA ASP A 155 40.19 -22.86 7.56
C ASP A 155 41.20 -22.85 6.40
N ASP A 156 40.97 -22.01 5.39
CA ASP A 156 41.79 -21.83 4.18
C ASP A 156 41.97 -23.09 3.31
N ARG A 157 41.21 -24.15 3.54
CA ARG A 157 41.31 -25.41 2.78
C ARG A 157 40.46 -25.43 1.52
N LEU A 158 39.37 -24.71 1.52
CA LEU A 158 38.40 -24.65 0.43
C LEU A 158 38.13 -23.20 0.04
N LYS A 159 37.51 -23.05 -1.13
CA LYS A 159 37.05 -21.73 -1.59
C LYS A 159 35.52 -21.69 -1.58
N GLU A 160 34.95 -20.57 -1.19
CA GLU A 160 33.52 -20.28 -1.26
C GLU A 160 33.28 -19.04 -2.10
N PRO A 161 32.12 -18.93 -2.79
CA PRO A 161 31.80 -17.75 -3.56
C PRO A 161 31.51 -16.57 -2.63
N VAL A 162 32.07 -15.40 -2.94
CA VAL A 162 31.80 -14.16 -2.21
C VAL A 162 30.33 -13.76 -2.38
N VAL A 163 29.79 -13.98 -3.59
CA VAL A 163 28.40 -13.70 -3.98
C VAL A 163 27.99 -14.73 -5.03
N LEU A 164 26.69 -15.02 -5.15
CA LEU A 164 26.18 -15.87 -6.22
C LEU A 164 25.84 -15.03 -7.47
N PRO A 165 25.92 -15.60 -8.69
CA PRO A 165 25.60 -14.88 -9.93
C PRO A 165 24.18 -14.31 -10.00
N ALA A 166 23.22 -14.92 -9.29
CA ALA A 166 21.84 -14.43 -9.02
C ALA A 166 21.18 -13.76 -10.24
N ARG A 167 20.73 -14.57 -11.22
CA ARG A 167 20.21 -14.10 -12.52
C ARG A 167 18.84 -13.38 -12.45
N TYR A 168 18.33 -13.12 -11.26
CA TYR A 168 17.16 -12.28 -10.98
C TYR A 168 17.36 -11.52 -9.66
N PRO A 169 16.74 -10.36 -9.45
CA PRO A 169 16.98 -9.49 -8.30
C PRO A 169 16.37 -10.05 -7.00
N ASN A 170 17.02 -11.11 -6.48
CA ASN A 170 16.52 -11.90 -5.34
C ASN A 170 16.31 -11.07 -4.08
N LEU A 171 17.11 -10.02 -3.85
CA LEU A 171 16.95 -9.15 -2.69
C LEU A 171 15.56 -8.49 -2.63
N LEU A 172 15.07 -8.00 -3.76
CA LEU A 172 13.72 -7.42 -3.85
C LEU A 172 12.66 -8.51 -3.92
N VAL A 173 12.89 -9.57 -4.69
CA VAL A 173 11.90 -10.63 -4.95
C VAL A 173 11.56 -11.41 -3.68
N ASN A 174 12.54 -11.82 -2.89
CA ASN A 174 12.32 -12.57 -1.64
C ASN A 174 12.42 -11.72 -0.37
N GLY A 175 12.96 -10.52 -0.49
CA GLY A 175 13.21 -9.67 0.67
C GLY A 175 14.30 -10.23 1.59
N SER A 176 14.53 -9.55 2.68
CA SER A 176 15.43 -10.00 3.76
C SER A 176 15.11 -9.31 5.07
N SER A 177 15.22 -10.02 6.18
CA SER A 177 15.11 -9.43 7.51
C SER A 177 16.29 -9.85 8.36
N GLY A 178 16.87 -8.93 9.14
CA GLY A 178 18.04 -9.22 10.00
C GLY A 178 18.30 -8.12 11.00
N ILE A 179 18.83 -8.53 12.15
CA ILE A 179 19.23 -7.63 13.24
C ILE A 179 20.75 -7.73 13.41
N ALA A 180 21.43 -6.63 13.15
CA ALA A 180 22.86 -6.47 13.37
C ALA A 180 23.13 -5.59 14.61
N VAL A 181 24.38 -5.28 14.85
CA VAL A 181 24.74 -4.36 15.95
C VAL A 181 24.50 -2.92 15.49
N GLY A 182 23.62 -2.22 16.19
CA GLY A 182 23.29 -0.81 15.91
C GLY A 182 22.42 -0.57 14.67
N MET A 183 22.06 -1.61 13.91
CA MET A 183 21.23 -1.49 12.69
C MET A 183 20.43 -2.75 12.42
N ALA A 184 19.35 -2.61 11.67
CA ALA A 184 18.52 -3.73 11.24
C ALA A 184 18.11 -3.55 9.78
N THR A 185 17.89 -4.65 9.09
CA THR A 185 17.29 -4.69 7.75
C THR A 185 15.94 -5.37 7.80
N ASN A 186 14.98 -4.85 7.04
CA ASN A 186 13.67 -5.44 6.88
C ASN A 186 13.10 -5.08 5.50
N ILE A 187 13.57 -5.78 4.49
CA ILE A 187 13.21 -5.58 3.08
C ILE A 187 12.04 -6.50 2.76
N PRO A 188 10.88 -5.96 2.33
CA PRO A 188 9.73 -6.78 1.99
C PRO A 188 9.94 -7.52 0.66
N PRO A 189 9.30 -8.69 0.47
CA PRO A 189 9.29 -9.40 -0.80
C PRO A 189 8.40 -8.70 -1.84
N HIS A 190 8.68 -8.97 -3.14
CA HIS A 190 7.96 -8.39 -4.27
C HIS A 190 7.63 -9.44 -5.33
N ASN A 191 6.71 -9.12 -6.23
CA ASN A 191 6.39 -9.95 -7.37
C ASN A 191 7.54 -9.97 -8.38
N LEU A 192 7.92 -11.17 -8.85
CA LEU A 192 9.05 -11.36 -9.76
C LEU A 192 8.89 -10.61 -11.10
N ARG A 193 7.69 -10.68 -11.69
CA ARG A 193 7.40 -9.99 -12.96
C ARG A 193 7.51 -8.47 -12.80
N GLU A 194 6.88 -7.93 -11.76
CA GLU A 194 6.91 -6.50 -11.50
C GLU A 194 8.34 -5.97 -11.30
N VAL A 195 9.18 -6.71 -10.57
CA VAL A 195 10.56 -6.28 -10.33
C VAL A 195 11.40 -6.37 -11.60
N ILE A 196 11.19 -7.40 -12.42
CA ILE A 196 11.87 -7.53 -13.72
C ILE A 196 11.42 -6.43 -14.68
N ASP A 197 10.12 -6.13 -14.75
CA ASP A 197 9.59 -5.06 -15.59
C ASP A 197 10.14 -3.69 -15.16
N GLY A 198 10.19 -3.42 -13.84
CA GLY A 198 10.81 -2.21 -13.31
C GLY A 198 12.32 -2.12 -13.59
N MET A 199 13.04 -3.23 -13.52
CA MET A 199 14.45 -3.31 -13.90
C MET A 199 14.62 -3.02 -15.41
N CYS A 200 13.79 -3.62 -16.26
CA CYS A 200 13.84 -3.37 -17.71
C CYS A 200 13.52 -1.90 -18.04
N CYS A 201 12.55 -1.30 -17.35
CA CYS A 201 12.26 0.13 -17.48
C CYS A 201 13.48 1.00 -17.14
N LEU A 202 14.21 0.66 -16.07
CA LEU A 202 15.41 1.41 -15.67
C LEU A 202 16.59 1.21 -16.63
N ILE A 203 16.73 0.05 -17.27
CA ILE A 203 17.72 -0.20 -18.33
C ILE A 203 17.39 0.65 -19.56
N ASP A 204 16.10 0.71 -19.96
CA ASP A 204 15.65 1.50 -21.11
C ASP A 204 15.73 3.01 -20.87
N ASN A 205 15.51 3.46 -19.63
CA ASN A 205 15.57 4.85 -19.21
C ASN A 205 16.32 4.96 -17.85
N PRO A 206 17.66 5.15 -17.87
CA PRO A 206 18.46 5.27 -16.63
C PRO A 206 18.04 6.44 -15.72
N ASP A 207 17.41 7.46 -16.30
CA ASP A 207 16.90 8.63 -15.58
C ASP A 207 15.49 8.45 -15.03
N ALA A 208 14.86 7.28 -15.27
CA ALA A 208 13.52 6.99 -14.79
C ALA A 208 13.36 7.36 -13.29
N GLY A 209 12.32 8.14 -13.00
CA GLY A 209 11.97 8.56 -11.66
C GLY A 209 11.20 7.50 -10.88
N LEU A 210 11.03 7.71 -9.57
CA LEU A 210 10.24 6.80 -8.75
C LEU A 210 8.80 6.59 -9.26
N PRO A 211 8.06 7.63 -9.75
CA PRO A 211 6.71 7.42 -10.27
C PRO A 211 6.65 6.46 -11.47
N GLU A 212 7.65 6.48 -12.36
CA GLU A 212 7.74 5.57 -13.50
C GLU A 212 8.02 4.14 -13.04
N LEU A 213 8.96 3.95 -12.12
CA LEU A 213 9.26 2.64 -11.54
C LEU A 213 8.05 2.04 -10.81
N MET A 214 7.26 2.86 -10.14
CA MET A 214 6.05 2.41 -9.44
C MET A 214 4.88 2.04 -10.37
N GLN A 215 4.92 2.40 -11.64
CA GLN A 215 3.96 1.86 -12.62
C GLN A 215 4.17 0.34 -12.82
N HIS A 216 5.41 -0.11 -12.73
CA HIS A 216 5.78 -1.52 -12.84
C HIS A 216 5.79 -2.22 -11.46
N ILE A 217 6.50 -1.65 -10.48
CA ILE A 217 6.64 -2.20 -9.13
C ILE A 217 5.63 -1.49 -8.22
N LYS A 218 4.41 -1.99 -8.18
CA LYS A 218 3.30 -1.36 -7.46
C LYS A 218 3.51 -1.31 -5.94
N GLY A 219 4.20 -2.30 -5.38
CA GLY A 219 4.44 -2.43 -3.96
C GLY A 219 4.92 -3.82 -3.56
N PRO A 220 5.15 -4.07 -2.27
CA PRO A 220 5.46 -5.40 -1.76
C PRO A 220 4.40 -6.44 -2.11
N ASP A 221 4.82 -7.69 -2.25
CA ASP A 221 3.96 -8.83 -2.54
C ASP A 221 4.31 -9.99 -1.61
N PHE A 222 3.54 -10.12 -0.54
CA PHE A 222 3.83 -11.05 0.54
C PHE A 222 3.37 -12.49 0.22
N PRO A 223 4.11 -13.52 0.64
CA PRO A 223 3.75 -14.92 0.39
C PRO A 223 2.41 -15.33 1.01
N THR A 224 2.01 -14.69 2.11
CA THR A 224 0.74 -14.93 2.81
C THR A 224 -0.42 -14.06 2.30
N ALA A 225 -0.22 -13.35 1.17
CA ALA A 225 -1.18 -12.41 0.60
C ALA A 225 -1.54 -11.26 1.57
N GLY A 226 -2.83 -11.08 1.93
CA GLY A 226 -3.30 -9.97 2.75
C GLY A 226 -3.47 -8.67 1.96
N ILE A 227 -3.81 -7.59 2.67
CA ILE A 227 -4.14 -6.30 2.09
C ILE A 227 -3.17 -5.24 2.63
N ILE A 228 -2.51 -4.50 1.75
CA ILE A 228 -1.75 -3.30 2.10
C ILE A 228 -2.72 -2.11 2.11
N MET A 229 -2.74 -1.40 3.22
CA MET A 229 -3.60 -0.23 3.42
C MET A 229 -2.84 1.04 3.06
N GLY A 230 -3.15 1.62 1.90
CA GLY A 230 -2.56 2.87 1.41
C GLY A 230 -1.18 2.72 0.74
N ALA A 231 -0.90 3.58 -0.23
CA ALA A 231 0.35 3.58 -1.02
C ALA A 231 1.46 4.48 -0.43
N ARG A 232 1.13 5.37 0.51
CA ARG A 232 2.09 6.35 1.06
C ARG A 232 3.32 5.71 1.66
N GLY A 233 3.11 4.69 2.52
CA GLY A 233 4.20 3.98 3.17
C GLY A 233 5.11 3.26 2.18
N ILE A 234 4.55 2.77 1.07
CA ILE A 234 5.29 2.17 -0.04
C ILE A 234 6.15 3.22 -0.74
N ARG A 235 5.55 4.36 -1.13
CA ARG A 235 6.27 5.46 -1.80
C ARG A 235 7.43 5.95 -0.94
N GLN A 236 7.18 6.21 0.35
CA GLN A 236 8.21 6.64 1.28
C GLN A 236 9.35 5.62 1.40
N ALA A 237 9.02 4.32 1.49
CA ALA A 237 10.02 3.25 1.57
C ALA A 237 10.88 3.19 0.30
N TYR A 238 10.28 3.33 -0.87
CA TYR A 238 10.97 3.28 -2.15
C TYR A 238 11.83 4.50 -2.43
N GLU A 239 11.44 5.66 -1.92
CA GLU A 239 12.18 6.91 -2.07
C GLU A 239 13.37 6.99 -1.10
N THR A 240 13.13 6.70 0.18
CA THR A 240 14.10 6.95 1.26
C THR A 240 14.77 5.70 1.82
N GLY A 241 14.35 4.51 1.37
CA GLY A 241 14.75 3.24 1.97
C GLY A 241 14.10 2.95 3.32
N ARG A 242 13.20 3.81 3.82
CA ARG A 242 12.49 3.64 5.10
C ARG A 242 11.02 4.00 4.95
N GLY A 243 10.12 3.14 5.48
CA GLY A 243 8.69 3.40 5.44
C GLY A 243 7.91 2.52 6.39
N LYS A 244 6.63 2.85 6.59
CA LYS A 244 5.69 2.05 7.39
C LYS A 244 4.55 1.61 6.49
N ILE A 245 4.35 0.31 6.37
CA ILE A 245 3.28 -0.29 5.58
C ILE A 245 2.32 -0.97 6.54
N TYR A 246 1.03 -0.66 6.42
CA TYR A 246 -0.01 -1.33 7.20
C TYR A 246 -0.52 -2.54 6.43
N LEU A 247 -0.32 -3.73 7.01
CA LEU A 247 -0.81 -4.99 6.49
C LEU A 247 -2.06 -5.41 7.26
N ARG A 248 -3.10 -5.74 6.54
CA ARG A 248 -4.38 -6.18 7.09
C ARG A 248 -4.72 -7.59 6.61
N ALA A 249 -5.30 -8.40 7.50
CA ALA A 249 -5.90 -9.68 7.16
C ALA A 249 -7.06 -9.48 6.17
N ARG A 250 -7.24 -10.40 5.22
CA ARG A 250 -8.46 -10.45 4.42
C ARG A 250 -9.56 -11.09 5.23
N ALA A 251 -10.60 -10.31 5.53
CA ALA A 251 -11.73 -10.76 6.32
C ALA A 251 -13.03 -10.27 5.67
N GLU A 252 -14.03 -11.14 5.63
CA GLU A 252 -15.36 -10.88 5.08
C GLU A 252 -16.41 -11.14 6.13
N ILE A 253 -17.45 -10.30 6.17
CA ILE A 253 -18.62 -10.50 7.03
C ILE A 253 -19.66 -11.26 6.24
N VAL A 254 -19.95 -12.48 6.70
CA VAL A 254 -20.91 -13.38 6.06
C VAL A 254 -22.12 -13.56 6.98
N GLU A 255 -23.30 -13.45 6.41
CA GLU A 255 -24.54 -13.75 7.12
C GLU A 255 -24.68 -15.26 7.36
N SER A 256 -25.07 -15.64 8.57
CA SER A 256 -25.26 -17.03 9.00
C SER A 256 -26.69 -17.27 9.42
N LYS A 257 -27.12 -18.53 9.47
CA LYS A 257 -28.51 -18.91 9.85
C LYS A 257 -28.94 -18.27 11.17
N GLY A 258 -30.10 -17.62 11.19
CA GLY A 258 -30.76 -17.07 12.37
C GLY A 258 -30.21 -15.69 12.80
N ASP A 259 -30.12 -14.73 11.91
CA ASP A 259 -29.69 -13.32 12.15
C ASP A 259 -28.31 -13.21 12.86
N ARG A 260 -27.41 -14.11 12.57
CA ARG A 260 -26.05 -14.06 13.09
C ARG A 260 -25.07 -13.75 11.97
N TYR A 261 -24.05 -13.00 12.29
CA TYR A 261 -22.94 -12.73 11.41
C TYR A 261 -21.71 -13.53 11.82
N LYS A 262 -20.92 -13.90 10.83
CA LYS A 262 -19.57 -14.46 11.01
C LYS A 262 -18.57 -13.60 10.29
N ILE A 263 -17.43 -13.41 10.90
CA ILE A 263 -16.25 -12.82 10.26
C ILE A 263 -15.38 -13.99 9.81
N VAL A 264 -15.20 -14.14 8.51
CA VAL A 264 -14.40 -15.21 7.89
C VAL A 264 -13.07 -14.60 7.48
N VAL A 265 -11.97 -15.10 8.03
CA VAL A 265 -10.62 -14.65 7.72
C VAL A 265 -9.94 -15.69 6.84
N THR A 266 -9.53 -15.30 5.64
CA THR A 266 -8.93 -16.17 4.63
C THR A 266 -7.44 -15.92 4.41
N GLU A 267 -6.92 -14.75 4.79
CA GLU A 267 -5.51 -14.38 4.66
C GLU A 267 -5.05 -13.61 5.90
N LEU A 268 -3.80 -13.83 6.30
CA LEU A 268 -3.20 -13.16 7.45
C LEU A 268 -2.02 -12.28 7.00
N PRO A 269 -1.74 -11.21 7.77
CA PRO A 269 -0.54 -10.41 7.55
C PRO A 269 0.73 -11.25 7.63
N TYR A 270 1.73 -10.88 6.85
CA TYR A 270 3.00 -11.58 6.79
C TYR A 270 3.67 -11.68 8.17
N GLN A 271 4.23 -12.85 8.48
CA GLN A 271 4.87 -13.20 9.76
C GLN A 271 3.93 -13.30 10.97
N VAL A 272 2.62 -13.21 10.80
CA VAL A 272 1.65 -13.47 11.86
C VAL A 272 1.42 -14.98 11.99
N ARG A 273 1.51 -15.49 13.22
CA ARG A 273 1.22 -16.89 13.56
C ARG A 273 -0.26 -17.07 13.83
N LYS A 274 -0.93 -17.94 13.06
CA LYS A 274 -2.37 -18.15 13.13
C LYS A 274 -2.84 -18.57 14.54
N ALA A 275 -2.22 -19.57 15.13
CA ALA A 275 -2.61 -20.05 16.46
C ALA A 275 -2.45 -18.97 17.56
N ALA A 276 -1.38 -18.19 17.51
CA ALA A 276 -1.17 -17.08 18.46
C ALA A 276 -2.21 -15.97 18.28
N LEU A 277 -2.61 -15.66 17.05
CA LEU A 277 -3.67 -14.69 16.77
C LEU A 277 -5.00 -15.17 17.33
N ILE A 278 -5.39 -16.42 17.07
CA ILE A 278 -6.64 -17.01 17.59
C ILE A 278 -6.66 -16.97 19.11
N ALA A 279 -5.56 -17.35 19.77
CA ALA A 279 -5.44 -17.32 21.22
C ALA A 279 -5.58 -15.88 21.77
N SER A 280 -4.95 -14.90 21.11
CA SER A 280 -5.03 -13.48 21.50
C SER A 280 -6.46 -12.94 21.35
N ILE A 281 -7.18 -13.28 20.28
CA ILE A 281 -8.58 -12.88 20.09
C ILE A 281 -9.46 -13.49 21.20
N ALA A 282 -9.28 -14.77 21.50
CA ALA A 282 -10.03 -15.45 22.55
C ALA A 282 -9.78 -14.84 23.94
N GLU A 283 -8.54 -14.43 24.24
CA GLU A 283 -8.18 -13.74 25.47
C GLU A 283 -8.85 -12.38 25.58
N LEU A 284 -8.77 -11.55 24.54
CA LEU A 284 -9.40 -10.24 24.51
C LEU A 284 -10.92 -10.31 24.61
N ALA A 285 -11.55 -11.33 24.02
CA ALA A 285 -12.99 -11.59 24.15
C ALA A 285 -13.37 -12.03 25.58
N ARG A 286 -12.58 -12.90 26.22
CA ARG A 286 -12.77 -13.32 27.61
C ARG A 286 -12.60 -12.15 28.59
N ASP A 287 -11.60 -11.29 28.35
CA ASP A 287 -11.34 -10.11 29.16
C ASP A 287 -12.32 -8.95 28.89
N LYS A 288 -13.30 -9.15 28.01
CA LYS A 288 -14.29 -8.15 27.59
C LYS A 288 -13.67 -6.87 26.98
N LYS A 289 -12.45 -6.96 26.47
CA LYS A 289 -11.81 -5.85 25.73
C LYS A 289 -12.34 -5.75 24.31
N ILE A 290 -12.72 -6.89 23.71
CA ILE A 290 -13.49 -6.97 22.47
C ILE A 290 -14.84 -7.59 22.80
N GLU A 291 -15.86 -6.78 22.79
CA GLU A 291 -17.24 -7.24 22.95
C GLU A 291 -17.81 -7.74 21.62
N GLY A 292 -18.80 -8.62 21.68
CA GLY A 292 -19.49 -9.10 20.49
C GLY A 292 -18.96 -10.40 19.87
N VAL A 293 -17.81 -10.92 20.29
CA VAL A 293 -17.33 -12.25 19.88
C VAL A 293 -18.04 -13.35 20.66
N ALA A 294 -18.65 -14.31 19.96
CA ALA A 294 -19.34 -15.46 20.58
C ALA A 294 -18.50 -16.73 20.56
N ASP A 295 -17.86 -17.04 19.45
CA ASP A 295 -17.06 -18.26 19.26
C ASP A 295 -16.00 -18.03 18.18
N ILE A 296 -14.90 -18.80 18.22
CA ILE A 296 -13.82 -18.76 17.23
C ILE A 296 -13.49 -20.19 16.84
N LYS A 297 -13.51 -20.48 15.53
CA LYS A 297 -13.17 -21.80 14.97
C LYS A 297 -12.16 -21.67 13.84
N ASP A 298 -11.21 -22.57 13.83
CA ASP A 298 -10.27 -22.74 12.75
C ASP A 298 -10.64 -23.94 11.88
N PHE A 299 -11.00 -23.66 10.63
CA PHE A 299 -11.31 -24.65 9.61
C PHE A 299 -10.24 -24.69 8.50
N SER A 300 -9.07 -24.12 8.78
CA SER A 300 -7.95 -24.13 7.82
C SER A 300 -7.58 -25.56 7.42
N SER A 301 -7.33 -25.74 6.14
CA SER A 301 -7.02 -27.05 5.57
C SER A 301 -6.02 -26.90 4.41
N ARG A 302 -5.73 -27.99 3.70
CA ARG A 302 -4.92 -27.95 2.47
C ARG A 302 -5.51 -27.07 1.36
N LYS A 303 -6.81 -26.72 1.46
CA LYS A 303 -7.49 -25.84 0.50
C LYS A 303 -7.23 -24.35 0.78
N GLY A 304 -6.68 -24.02 1.93
CA GLY A 304 -6.39 -22.64 2.34
C GLY A 304 -6.71 -22.37 3.80
N MET A 305 -6.44 -21.14 4.20
CA MET A 305 -6.75 -20.61 5.53
C MET A 305 -8.24 -20.29 5.62
N HIS A 306 -8.87 -20.65 6.74
CA HIS A 306 -10.27 -20.36 7.00
C HIS A 306 -10.52 -20.29 8.52
N ILE A 307 -10.56 -19.08 9.08
CA ILE A 307 -10.88 -18.84 10.48
C ILE A 307 -12.26 -18.19 10.52
N GLU A 308 -13.18 -18.76 11.28
CA GLU A 308 -14.52 -18.21 11.50
C GLU A 308 -14.65 -17.63 12.92
N ILE A 309 -14.95 -16.35 13.00
CA ILE A 309 -15.27 -15.65 14.24
C ILE A 309 -16.77 -15.38 14.24
N THR A 310 -17.49 -16.07 15.10
CA THR A 310 -18.96 -15.92 15.23
C THR A 310 -19.26 -14.69 16.08
N VAL A 311 -20.11 -13.80 15.57
CA VAL A 311 -20.54 -12.58 16.25
C VAL A 311 -21.83 -12.83 17.05
N LYS A 312 -21.97 -12.20 18.22
CA LYS A 312 -23.20 -12.24 19.01
C LYS A 312 -24.34 -11.54 18.27
N ARG A 313 -25.60 -11.91 18.54
CA ARG A 313 -26.78 -11.36 17.85
C ARG A 313 -26.97 -9.85 18.05
N ASP A 314 -26.63 -9.38 19.25
CA ASP A 314 -26.77 -7.99 19.69
C ASP A 314 -25.57 -7.09 19.30
N ALA A 315 -24.56 -7.68 18.65
CA ALA A 315 -23.35 -6.96 18.29
C ALA A 315 -23.28 -6.66 16.78
N ASN A 316 -22.78 -5.46 16.46
CA ASN A 316 -22.50 -5.07 15.08
C ASN A 316 -21.20 -5.73 14.59
N ALA A 317 -21.30 -6.59 13.57
CA ALA A 317 -20.16 -7.32 13.03
C ALA A 317 -19.04 -6.41 12.50
N GLN A 318 -19.39 -5.26 11.92
CA GLN A 318 -18.40 -4.28 11.43
C GLN A 318 -17.61 -3.66 12.58
N VAL A 319 -18.27 -3.34 13.70
CA VAL A 319 -17.61 -2.79 14.90
C VAL A 319 -16.65 -3.83 15.50
N VAL A 320 -17.11 -5.09 15.58
CA VAL A 320 -16.26 -6.20 16.04
C VAL A 320 -15.03 -6.35 15.13
N LEU A 321 -15.20 -6.36 13.82
CA LEU A 321 -14.12 -6.46 12.86
C LEU A 321 -13.12 -5.29 13.00
N ASN A 322 -13.60 -4.06 13.15
CA ASN A 322 -12.75 -2.89 13.36
C ASN A 322 -11.95 -2.96 14.66
N ASN A 323 -12.56 -3.46 15.74
CA ASN A 323 -11.87 -3.71 17.00
C ASN A 323 -10.80 -4.81 16.88
N LEU A 324 -11.09 -5.88 16.12
CA LEU A 324 -10.12 -6.92 15.81
C LEU A 324 -8.90 -6.36 15.07
N TYR A 325 -9.10 -5.51 14.06
CA TYR A 325 -7.99 -4.82 13.36
C TYR A 325 -7.18 -3.90 14.29
N LYS A 326 -7.84 -3.19 15.19
CA LYS A 326 -7.20 -2.23 16.10
C LYS A 326 -6.43 -2.89 17.24
N MET A 327 -6.94 -3.99 17.78
CA MET A 327 -6.48 -4.58 19.04
C MET A 327 -5.70 -5.89 18.86
N THR A 328 -5.65 -6.44 17.65
CA THR A 328 -5.00 -7.73 17.37
C THR A 328 -4.05 -7.66 16.18
N GLN A 329 -3.32 -8.75 15.93
CA GLN A 329 -2.45 -8.88 14.76
C GLN A 329 -3.21 -9.12 13.44
N MET A 330 -4.54 -8.97 13.40
CA MET A 330 -5.27 -8.89 12.13
C MET A 330 -4.89 -7.65 11.30
N GLN A 331 -4.32 -6.63 11.93
CA GLN A 331 -3.60 -5.55 11.27
C GLN A 331 -2.27 -5.33 11.96
N VAL A 332 -1.18 -5.32 11.18
CA VAL A 332 0.18 -5.08 11.68
C VAL A 332 0.86 -3.99 10.87
N THR A 333 1.83 -3.33 11.49
CA THR A 333 2.71 -2.38 10.81
C THR A 333 3.99 -3.09 10.41
N PHE A 334 4.27 -3.17 9.11
CA PHE A 334 5.53 -3.63 8.58
C PHE A 334 6.47 -2.43 8.42
N GLY A 335 7.48 -2.34 9.27
CA GLY A 335 8.50 -1.29 9.19
C GLY A 335 9.54 -1.64 8.14
N VAL A 336 9.51 -0.97 6.99
CA VAL A 336 10.47 -1.17 5.90
C VAL A 336 11.79 -0.50 6.25
N ILE A 337 12.89 -1.24 6.13
CA ILE A 337 14.27 -0.75 6.25
C ILE A 337 15.08 -1.45 5.15
N MET A 338 15.36 -0.74 4.07
CA MET A 338 16.03 -1.27 2.87
C MET A 338 17.54 -1.17 3.02
N LEU A 339 18.08 -1.80 4.07
CA LEU A 339 19.49 -1.83 4.40
C LEU A 339 20.15 -3.08 3.80
N ALA A 340 21.18 -2.91 2.99
CA ALA A 340 21.96 -4.01 2.39
C ALA A 340 23.44 -3.64 2.34
N LEU A 341 24.30 -4.64 2.09
CA LEU A 341 25.72 -4.45 1.88
C LEU A 341 25.98 -4.10 0.40
N VAL A 342 26.63 -2.96 0.18
CA VAL A 342 27.18 -2.53 -1.10
C VAL A 342 28.70 -2.50 -0.95
N ASP A 343 29.39 -3.35 -1.65
CA ASP A 343 30.87 -3.52 -1.54
C ASP A 343 31.34 -3.69 -0.08
N GLY A 344 30.59 -4.50 0.69
CA GLY A 344 30.88 -4.77 2.11
C GLY A 344 30.49 -3.64 3.06
N VAL A 345 29.95 -2.52 2.59
CA VAL A 345 29.52 -1.38 3.42
C VAL A 345 27.99 -1.37 3.56
N PRO A 346 27.44 -1.33 4.78
CA PRO A 346 26.00 -1.25 4.97
C PRO A 346 25.46 0.11 4.54
N ARG A 347 24.47 0.10 3.63
CA ARG A 347 23.79 1.30 3.12
C ARG A 347 22.29 1.11 3.12
N ILE A 348 21.56 2.17 3.44
CA ILE A 348 20.11 2.23 3.22
C ILE A 348 19.94 2.72 1.79
N LEU A 349 19.19 1.94 1.00
CA LEU A 349 19.04 2.16 -0.44
C LEU A 349 17.58 2.47 -0.78
N SER A 350 17.37 3.37 -1.72
CA SER A 350 16.10 3.55 -2.41
C SER A 350 15.83 2.37 -3.36
N LEU A 351 14.60 2.24 -3.85
CA LEU A 351 14.26 1.22 -4.86
C LEU A 351 15.14 1.36 -6.12
N LYS A 352 15.33 2.59 -6.60
CA LYS A 352 16.16 2.86 -7.77
C LYS A 352 17.60 2.43 -7.55
N GLU A 353 18.21 2.77 -6.43
CA GLU A 353 19.59 2.39 -6.11
C GLU A 353 19.76 0.87 -6.00
N MET A 354 18.78 0.15 -5.44
CA MET A 354 18.81 -1.33 -5.40
C MET A 354 18.83 -1.94 -6.80
N LEU A 355 17.97 -1.44 -7.69
CA LEU A 355 17.92 -1.90 -9.07
C LEU A 355 19.19 -1.53 -9.84
N GLN A 356 19.73 -0.33 -9.65
CA GLN A 356 20.98 0.12 -10.28
C GLN A 356 22.17 -0.77 -9.88
N ASN A 357 22.33 -1.03 -8.56
CA ASN A 357 23.40 -1.93 -8.09
C ASN A 357 23.25 -3.34 -8.64
N TYR A 358 22.00 -3.84 -8.75
CA TYR A 358 21.75 -5.14 -9.33
C TYR A 358 22.03 -5.18 -10.85
N ILE A 359 21.63 -4.16 -11.60
CA ILE A 359 21.89 -4.04 -13.05
C ILE A 359 23.40 -4.03 -13.31
N ALA A 360 24.14 -3.18 -12.61
CA ALA A 360 25.60 -3.09 -12.72
C ALA A 360 26.28 -4.44 -12.42
N PHE A 361 25.79 -5.15 -11.40
CA PHE A 361 26.26 -6.50 -11.10
C PHE A 361 25.96 -7.50 -12.22
N GLN A 362 24.77 -7.48 -12.82
CA GLN A 362 24.44 -8.35 -13.94
C GLN A 362 25.27 -8.04 -15.21
N GLU A 363 25.57 -6.79 -15.45
CA GLU A 363 26.48 -6.37 -16.51
C GLU A 363 27.88 -6.97 -16.32
N GLU A 364 28.42 -6.93 -15.10
CA GLU A 364 29.68 -7.60 -14.75
C GLU A 364 29.59 -9.11 -14.98
N ILE A 365 28.51 -9.77 -14.54
CA ILE A 365 28.31 -11.21 -14.73
C ILE A 365 28.30 -11.59 -16.20
N ILE A 366 27.55 -10.88 -17.04
CA ILE A 366 27.49 -11.15 -18.48
C ILE A 366 28.86 -10.93 -19.11
N THR A 367 29.54 -9.84 -18.78
CA THR A 367 30.87 -9.52 -19.30
C THR A 367 31.88 -10.60 -18.91
N ARG A 368 31.95 -11.02 -17.66
CA ARG A 368 32.85 -12.08 -17.17
C ARG A 368 32.53 -13.44 -17.82
N ARG A 369 31.25 -13.80 -17.90
CA ARG A 369 30.80 -15.01 -18.60
C ARG A 369 31.24 -15.00 -20.06
N THR A 370 31.02 -13.91 -20.76
CA THR A 370 31.33 -13.78 -22.17
C THR A 370 32.86 -13.85 -22.40
N ARG A 371 33.66 -13.23 -21.53
CA ARG A 371 35.12 -13.35 -21.58
C ARG A 371 35.58 -14.80 -21.40
N TYR A 372 35.00 -15.52 -20.46
CA TYR A 372 35.29 -16.92 -20.22
C TYR A 372 34.95 -17.78 -21.45
N ASP A 373 33.73 -17.62 -21.99
CA ASP A 373 33.24 -18.36 -23.15
C ASP A 373 34.05 -18.00 -24.41
N LEU A 374 34.41 -16.70 -24.58
CA LEU A 374 35.31 -16.26 -25.66
C LEU A 374 36.67 -16.96 -25.60
N LYS A 375 37.31 -16.92 -24.42
CA LYS A 375 38.61 -17.57 -24.23
C LYS A 375 38.53 -19.05 -24.55
N LYS A 376 37.54 -19.74 -24.03
CA LYS A 376 37.33 -21.18 -24.30
C LYS A 376 37.06 -21.46 -25.76
N ALA A 377 36.32 -20.61 -26.45
CA ALA A 377 36.06 -20.73 -27.87
C ALA A 377 37.35 -20.48 -28.69
N GLN A 378 38.16 -19.47 -28.34
CA GLN A 378 39.44 -19.18 -28.96
C GLN A 378 40.45 -20.34 -28.74
N ASP A 379 40.57 -20.84 -27.51
CA ASP A 379 41.44 -21.96 -27.21
C ASP A 379 41.07 -23.22 -28.03
N ARG A 380 39.76 -23.47 -28.20
CA ARG A 380 39.28 -24.59 -29.01
C ARG A 380 39.46 -24.33 -30.50
N ALA A 381 39.15 -23.15 -30.99
CA ALA A 381 39.35 -22.77 -32.40
C ALA A 381 40.85 -22.88 -32.78
N HIS A 382 41.73 -22.39 -31.93
CA HIS A 382 43.16 -22.45 -32.10
C HIS A 382 43.68 -23.91 -32.27
N ILE A 383 43.17 -24.86 -31.47
CA ILE A 383 43.48 -26.29 -31.61
C ILE A 383 42.96 -26.82 -32.94
N LEU A 384 41.71 -26.48 -33.32
CA LEU A 384 41.10 -26.96 -34.56
C LEU A 384 41.77 -26.35 -35.81
N GLU A 385 42.24 -25.12 -35.76
CA GLU A 385 43.07 -24.51 -36.83
C GLU A 385 44.35 -25.25 -37.04
N GLY A 386 45.03 -25.64 -35.94
CA GLY A 386 46.21 -26.49 -36.01
C GLY A 386 45.94 -27.87 -36.63
N LEU A 387 44.82 -28.49 -36.23
CA LEU A 387 44.39 -29.77 -36.78
C LEU A 387 43.99 -29.69 -38.26
N ALA A 388 43.26 -28.63 -38.68
CA ALA A 388 42.88 -28.38 -40.07
C ALA A 388 44.13 -28.24 -40.94
N ARG A 389 45.10 -27.45 -40.48
CA ARG A 389 46.39 -27.27 -41.15
C ARG A 389 47.20 -28.55 -41.21
N ALA A 390 47.19 -29.39 -40.18
CA ALA A 390 47.80 -30.66 -40.08
C ALA A 390 47.22 -31.71 -41.06
N ILE A 391 45.90 -31.65 -41.27
CA ILE A 391 45.17 -32.52 -42.18
C ILE A 391 45.62 -32.24 -43.66
N ASP A 392 45.79 -30.96 -43.98
CA ASP A 392 46.22 -30.58 -45.34
C ASP A 392 47.65 -31.08 -45.68
N ILE A 393 48.49 -31.33 -44.66
CA ILE A 393 49.85 -31.82 -44.80
C ILE A 393 50.06 -33.20 -44.07
N VAL A 394 49.00 -34.02 -43.99
CA VAL A 394 48.97 -35.23 -43.13
C VAL A 394 50.07 -36.24 -43.41
N ASP A 395 50.41 -36.43 -44.68
CA ASP A 395 51.44 -37.37 -45.06
C ASP A 395 52.82 -36.99 -44.50
N GLU A 396 53.14 -35.72 -44.56
CA GLU A 396 54.36 -35.14 -43.98
C GLU A 396 54.44 -35.31 -42.48
N ILE A 397 53.34 -35.01 -41.81
CA ILE A 397 53.21 -35.17 -40.36
C ILE A 397 53.39 -36.61 -39.94
N ILE A 398 52.76 -37.57 -40.64
CA ILE A 398 52.90 -38.99 -40.38
C ILE A 398 54.36 -39.45 -40.57
N ALA A 399 54.97 -38.95 -41.63
CA ALA A 399 56.38 -39.25 -41.88
C ALA A 399 57.31 -38.74 -40.78
N THR A 400 57.05 -37.50 -40.30
CA THR A 400 57.81 -36.88 -39.20
C THR A 400 57.63 -37.64 -37.90
N ILE A 401 56.39 -37.95 -37.50
CA ILE A 401 56.09 -38.70 -36.26
C ILE A 401 56.69 -40.11 -36.27
N ARG A 402 56.70 -40.81 -37.43
CA ARG A 402 57.34 -42.13 -37.60
C ARG A 402 58.84 -42.05 -37.51
N GLY A 403 59.43 -40.92 -37.85
CA GLY A 403 60.90 -40.70 -37.79
C GLY A 403 61.43 -40.51 -36.37
N CYS A 404 60.56 -40.11 -35.43
CA CYS A 404 60.91 -39.83 -34.04
C CYS A 404 61.13 -41.14 -33.25
N LYS A 405 62.30 -41.28 -32.58
CA LYS A 405 62.64 -42.41 -31.74
C LYS A 405 62.35 -42.20 -30.25
N GLY A 406 62.18 -40.96 -29.78
CA GLY A 406 61.96 -40.57 -28.38
C GLY A 406 60.48 -40.48 -27.95
N GLY A 407 59.57 -41.03 -28.77
CA GLY A 407 58.16 -41.11 -28.45
C GLY A 407 57.38 -39.78 -28.63
N GLN A 408 56.28 -39.67 -27.93
CA GLN A 408 55.32 -38.50 -28.10
C GLN A 408 55.97 -37.17 -27.79
N ALA A 409 56.91 -37.10 -26.84
CA ALA A 409 57.55 -35.82 -26.45
C ALA A 409 58.45 -35.30 -27.58
N GLU A 410 59.25 -36.18 -28.19
CA GLU A 410 60.07 -35.80 -29.32
C GLU A 410 59.22 -35.47 -30.55
N ALA A 411 58.17 -36.20 -30.81
CA ALA A 411 57.23 -35.93 -31.90
C ALA A 411 56.62 -34.57 -31.82
N LYS A 412 56.19 -34.10 -30.57
CA LYS A 412 55.72 -32.76 -30.35
C LYS A 412 56.77 -31.68 -30.68
N GLN A 413 58.03 -31.90 -30.22
CA GLN A 413 59.10 -30.93 -30.43
C GLN A 413 59.46 -30.82 -31.92
N GLU A 414 59.50 -31.96 -32.66
CA GLU A 414 59.74 -31.96 -34.09
C GLU A 414 58.63 -31.28 -34.89
N LEU A 415 57.38 -31.50 -34.53
CA LEU A 415 56.20 -30.79 -35.12
C LEU A 415 56.27 -29.31 -34.90
N MET A 416 56.60 -28.84 -33.71
CA MET A 416 56.77 -27.43 -33.36
C MET A 416 57.94 -26.81 -34.18
N ALA A 417 59.11 -27.50 -34.24
CA ALA A 417 60.31 -26.99 -34.93
C ALA A 417 60.13 -26.92 -36.43
N LYS A 418 59.47 -27.93 -37.06
CA LYS A 418 59.42 -28.11 -38.51
C LYS A 418 58.21 -27.39 -39.17
N TYR A 419 57.06 -27.31 -38.49
CA TYR A 419 55.81 -26.84 -39.06
C TYR A 419 55.26 -25.64 -38.35
N ASP A 420 55.97 -25.08 -37.40
CA ASP A 420 55.56 -23.83 -36.64
C ASP A 420 54.18 -24.00 -35.96
N PHE A 421 53.97 -25.21 -35.39
CA PHE A 421 52.86 -25.44 -34.46
C PHE A 421 53.28 -25.08 -33.03
N ASP A 422 52.37 -24.59 -32.24
CA ASP A 422 52.62 -24.43 -30.81
C ASP A 422 52.38 -25.73 -30.00
N GLU A 423 52.69 -25.71 -28.71
CA GLU A 423 52.63 -26.91 -27.87
C GLU A 423 51.20 -27.49 -27.77
N PRO A 424 50.09 -26.72 -27.55
CA PRO A 424 48.71 -27.20 -27.57
C PRO A 424 48.33 -27.82 -28.90
N GLN A 425 48.68 -27.21 -30.04
CA GLN A 425 48.41 -27.73 -31.38
C GLN A 425 49.19 -29.04 -31.64
N ALA A 426 50.48 -29.03 -31.35
CA ALA A 426 51.34 -30.23 -31.50
C ALA A 426 50.88 -31.40 -30.63
N ALA A 427 50.45 -31.10 -29.39
CA ALA A 427 49.87 -32.12 -28.51
C ALA A 427 48.57 -32.73 -29.07
N ALA A 428 47.69 -31.88 -29.63
CA ALA A 428 46.44 -32.33 -30.25
C ALA A 428 46.72 -33.18 -31.53
N ILE A 429 47.68 -32.78 -32.36
CA ILE A 429 48.11 -33.53 -33.58
C ILE A 429 48.65 -34.90 -33.21
N VAL A 430 49.55 -34.98 -32.22
CA VAL A 430 50.10 -36.27 -31.78
C VAL A 430 49.07 -37.21 -31.16
N ALA A 431 48.02 -36.61 -30.47
CA ALA A 431 46.89 -37.36 -29.90
C ALA A 431 45.84 -37.73 -30.97
N PHE A 432 45.95 -37.24 -32.21
CA PHE A 432 44.94 -37.41 -33.25
C PHE A 432 44.92 -38.89 -33.74
N ARG A 433 43.68 -39.45 -33.78
CA ARG A 433 43.49 -40.88 -34.14
C ARG A 433 43.34 -41.04 -35.63
N LEU A 434 43.96 -42.08 -36.23
CA LEU A 434 43.89 -42.37 -37.69
C LEU A 434 42.45 -42.45 -38.22
N GLY A 435 41.46 -42.91 -37.39
CA GLY A 435 40.05 -42.93 -37.79
C GLY A 435 39.42 -41.55 -37.97
N GLN A 436 39.99 -40.50 -37.40
CA GLN A 436 39.55 -39.14 -37.55
C GLN A 436 40.02 -38.47 -38.88
N LEU A 437 40.82 -39.17 -39.65
CA LEU A 437 41.18 -38.76 -41.03
C LEU A 437 40.12 -39.14 -42.07
N ALA A 438 39.02 -39.79 -41.66
CA ALA A 438 37.89 -40.04 -42.56
C ALA A 438 37.25 -38.72 -43.01
N GLY A 439 36.89 -38.64 -44.29
CA GLY A 439 36.35 -37.35 -44.88
C GLY A 439 35.22 -36.72 -44.12
N LEU A 440 34.30 -37.53 -43.56
CA LEU A 440 33.21 -37.04 -42.71
C LEU A 440 33.70 -36.39 -41.40
N GLU A 441 34.77 -36.86 -40.80
CA GLU A 441 35.32 -36.31 -39.56
C GLU A 441 36.08 -35.00 -39.83
N ILE A 442 36.75 -34.91 -40.98
CA ILE A 442 37.40 -33.69 -41.48
C ILE A 442 36.38 -32.58 -41.68
N GLU A 443 35.23 -32.92 -42.30
CA GLU A 443 34.15 -31.97 -42.52
C GLU A 443 33.55 -31.48 -41.19
N LYS A 444 33.42 -32.36 -40.20
CA LYS A 444 32.97 -31.95 -38.85
C LYS A 444 33.96 -30.97 -38.19
N ILE A 445 35.27 -31.20 -38.32
CA ILE A 445 36.30 -30.29 -37.79
C ILE A 445 36.19 -28.90 -38.44
N ARG A 446 36.01 -28.82 -39.75
CA ARG A 446 35.86 -27.56 -40.47
C ARG A 446 34.53 -26.85 -40.15
N THR A 447 33.44 -27.60 -39.98
CA THR A 447 32.14 -27.06 -39.56
C THR A 447 32.22 -26.52 -38.14
N GLU A 448 32.78 -27.30 -37.18
CA GLU A 448 32.98 -26.85 -35.79
C GLU A 448 33.82 -25.56 -35.73
N LEU A 449 34.91 -25.49 -36.53
CA LEU A 449 35.75 -24.30 -36.61
C LEU A 449 34.98 -23.08 -37.13
N GLY A 450 34.16 -23.25 -38.17
CA GLY A 450 33.33 -22.20 -38.71
C GLY A 450 32.31 -21.68 -37.70
N GLU A 451 31.64 -22.60 -36.97
CA GLU A 451 30.72 -22.24 -35.89
C GLU A 451 31.40 -21.49 -34.72
N LEU A 452 32.65 -21.89 -34.40
CA LEU A 452 33.42 -21.23 -33.36
C LEU A 452 33.83 -19.83 -33.77
N HIS A 453 34.20 -19.59 -35.02
CA HIS A 453 34.55 -18.26 -35.52
C HIS A 453 33.31 -17.31 -35.45
N ILE A 454 32.12 -17.79 -35.78
CA ILE A 454 30.87 -17.03 -35.63
C ILE A 454 30.63 -16.67 -34.16
N LYS A 455 30.79 -17.66 -33.24
CA LYS A 455 30.63 -17.44 -31.81
C LYS A 455 31.67 -16.44 -31.25
N ILE A 456 32.93 -16.56 -31.70
CA ILE A 456 34.02 -15.65 -31.28
C ILE A 456 33.70 -14.23 -31.72
N ALA A 457 33.23 -14.03 -32.96
CA ALA A 457 32.82 -12.72 -33.45
C ALA A 457 31.65 -12.15 -32.64
N ASP A 458 30.63 -12.97 -32.34
CA ASP A 458 29.50 -12.55 -31.51
C ASP A 458 29.94 -12.18 -30.08
N TYR A 459 30.80 -12.99 -29.44
CA TYR A 459 31.33 -12.67 -28.10
C TYR A 459 32.17 -11.39 -28.11
N GLN A 460 32.93 -11.12 -29.15
CA GLN A 460 33.69 -9.87 -29.31
C GLN A 460 32.77 -8.68 -29.47
N ASP A 461 31.70 -8.83 -30.26
CA ASP A 461 30.66 -7.79 -30.42
C ASP A 461 29.95 -7.49 -29.08
N ILE A 462 29.53 -8.51 -28.33
CA ILE A 462 28.95 -8.35 -27.01
C ILE A 462 29.89 -7.58 -26.08
N LEU A 463 31.19 -7.92 -26.05
CA LEU A 463 32.17 -7.28 -25.17
C LEU A 463 32.52 -5.84 -25.59
N SER A 464 32.25 -5.46 -26.84
CA SER A 464 32.52 -4.12 -27.38
C SER A 464 31.38 -3.12 -27.11
N SER A 465 30.18 -3.60 -26.74
CA SER A 465 28.97 -2.78 -26.63
C SER A 465 28.25 -3.01 -25.31
N GLU A 466 28.26 -2.00 -24.42
CA GLU A 466 27.50 -1.99 -23.17
C GLU A 466 25.99 -2.17 -23.42
N THR A 467 25.47 -1.52 -24.47
CA THR A 467 24.06 -1.67 -24.86
C THR A 467 23.68 -3.12 -25.12
N ARG A 468 24.56 -3.85 -25.83
CA ARG A 468 24.33 -5.27 -26.13
C ARG A 468 24.37 -6.15 -24.88
N VAL A 469 25.25 -5.84 -23.93
CA VAL A 469 25.29 -6.53 -22.64
C VAL A 469 23.98 -6.30 -21.87
N LEU A 470 23.49 -5.09 -21.83
CA LEU A 470 22.22 -4.73 -21.16
C LEU A 470 21.00 -5.36 -21.84
N GLU A 471 21.00 -5.49 -23.19
CA GLU A 471 19.96 -6.24 -23.91
C GLU A 471 19.92 -7.70 -23.48
N ILE A 472 21.06 -8.37 -23.35
CA ILE A 472 21.16 -9.75 -22.86
C ILE A 472 20.64 -9.85 -21.42
N VAL A 473 20.98 -8.89 -20.55
CA VAL A 473 20.44 -8.85 -19.17
C VAL A 473 18.92 -8.81 -19.21
N LYS A 474 18.32 -7.96 -20.05
CA LYS A 474 16.86 -7.84 -20.20
C LYS A 474 16.22 -9.13 -20.71
N GLU A 475 16.75 -9.71 -21.79
CA GLU A 475 16.20 -10.93 -22.39
C GLU A 475 16.23 -12.11 -21.41
N GLU A 476 17.34 -12.31 -20.72
CA GLU A 476 17.48 -13.41 -19.76
C GLU A 476 16.60 -13.20 -18.52
N ALA A 477 16.46 -11.97 -18.04
CA ALA A 477 15.58 -11.65 -16.93
C ALA A 477 14.10 -11.85 -17.31
N ARG A 478 13.67 -11.39 -18.49
CA ARG A 478 12.31 -11.62 -19.01
C ARG A 478 12.00 -13.10 -19.14
N ALA A 479 12.93 -13.88 -19.69
CA ALA A 479 12.77 -15.34 -19.79
C ALA A 479 12.60 -16.01 -18.40
N ILE A 480 13.23 -15.46 -17.35
CA ILE A 480 13.05 -15.92 -15.97
C ILE A 480 11.66 -15.47 -15.45
N GLY A 481 11.26 -14.23 -15.70
CA GLY A 481 9.94 -13.68 -15.35
C GLY A 481 8.80 -14.48 -15.96
N ASP A 482 8.92 -14.83 -17.26
CA ASP A 482 7.91 -15.63 -17.97
C ASP A 482 7.81 -17.06 -17.42
N LYS A 483 8.95 -17.65 -17.10
CA LYS A 483 9.00 -19.03 -16.63
C LYS A 483 8.59 -19.24 -15.19
N PHE A 484 8.92 -18.32 -14.28
CA PHE A 484 8.75 -18.48 -12.84
C PHE A 484 7.81 -17.46 -12.21
N GLY A 485 7.48 -16.39 -12.94
CA GLY A 485 6.58 -15.35 -12.43
C GLY A 485 5.15 -15.85 -12.32
N ASP A 486 4.50 -15.44 -11.25
CA ASP A 486 3.09 -15.66 -10.96
C ASP A 486 2.37 -14.31 -10.79
N GLU A 487 1.08 -14.37 -10.52
CA GLU A 487 0.29 -13.17 -10.24
C GLU A 487 0.59 -12.62 -8.84
N ARG A 488 0.32 -11.33 -8.66
CA ARG A 488 0.38 -10.66 -7.37
C ARG A 488 -0.60 -11.32 -6.39
N ARG A 489 -0.16 -11.58 -5.18
CA ARG A 489 -0.95 -12.17 -4.09
C ARG A 489 -1.53 -11.09 -3.18
N THR A 490 -0.72 -10.08 -2.84
CA THR A 490 -1.10 -9.03 -1.89
C THR A 490 -1.87 -7.93 -2.62
N GLU A 491 -3.06 -7.62 -2.15
CA GLU A 491 -3.87 -6.51 -2.64
C GLU A 491 -3.34 -5.18 -2.07
N ILE A 492 -3.35 -4.12 -2.87
CA ILE A 492 -3.02 -2.77 -2.44
C ILE A 492 -4.28 -1.92 -2.61
N THR A 493 -4.83 -1.44 -1.48
CA THR A 493 -6.03 -0.61 -1.50
C THR A 493 -5.67 0.86 -1.42
N ALA A 494 -6.43 1.70 -2.12
CA ALA A 494 -6.36 3.16 -1.96
C ALA A 494 -6.99 3.62 -0.64
N ALA A 495 -7.75 2.75 0.04
CA ALA A 495 -8.51 3.10 1.23
C ALA A 495 -7.65 3.20 2.48
N SER A 496 -7.51 4.38 2.92
CA SER A 496 -7.68 4.96 4.27
C SER A 496 -6.90 4.39 5.45
N GLY A 497 -6.11 5.21 5.91
CA GLY A 497 -5.51 5.39 7.23
C GLY A 497 -4.55 6.54 7.21
N ASP A 498 -4.11 6.95 6.07
CA ASP A 498 -3.19 8.07 5.91
C ASP A 498 -3.70 9.07 4.86
N VAL A 499 -3.58 10.32 5.22
CA VAL A 499 -4.15 11.52 4.60
C VAL A 499 -3.62 11.82 3.19
N ASP A 500 -2.61 11.13 2.71
CA ASP A 500 -1.95 11.42 1.44
C ASP A 500 -2.24 10.40 0.30
N ASP A 501 -3.23 9.55 0.44
CA ASP A 501 -3.81 8.82 -0.71
C ASP A 501 -4.68 9.75 -1.59
N GLU A 502 -4.65 11.02 -1.27
CA GLU A 502 -5.36 12.13 -1.92
C GLU A 502 -5.08 12.21 -3.42
N ASP A 503 -3.82 11.98 -3.82
CA ASP A 503 -3.39 12.03 -5.24
C ASP A 503 -4.00 10.92 -6.12
N LEU A 504 -4.53 9.87 -5.52
CA LEU A 504 -5.15 8.72 -6.21
C LEU A 504 -6.68 8.77 -6.21
N ILE A 505 -7.27 9.69 -5.44
CA ILE A 505 -8.72 9.88 -5.35
C ILE A 505 -9.11 11.00 -6.32
N PRO A 506 -10.06 10.76 -7.24
CA PRO A 506 -10.53 11.81 -8.13
C PRO A 506 -11.13 12.96 -7.32
N VAL A 507 -10.82 14.19 -7.73
CA VAL A 507 -11.44 15.41 -7.18
C VAL A 507 -12.84 15.50 -7.78
N GLU A 508 -13.86 15.26 -6.97
CA GLU A 508 -15.26 15.30 -7.37
C GLU A 508 -16.07 16.15 -6.39
N ASP A 509 -17.01 16.91 -6.93
CA ASP A 509 -18.00 17.58 -6.11
C ASP A 509 -19.03 16.58 -5.62
N CYS A 510 -19.22 16.54 -4.33
CA CYS A 510 -20.11 15.60 -3.68
C CYS A 510 -21.05 16.30 -2.69
N MET A 511 -22.19 15.67 -2.50
CA MET A 511 -23.17 16.07 -1.49
C MET A 511 -23.05 15.16 -0.29
N LEU A 512 -22.85 15.74 0.87
CA LEU A 512 -22.88 15.05 2.15
C LEU A 512 -24.26 15.16 2.77
N THR A 513 -24.78 14.07 3.27
CA THR A 513 -26.06 14.01 3.98
C THR A 513 -25.84 13.43 5.36
N LEU A 514 -26.35 14.10 6.40
CA LEU A 514 -26.40 13.62 7.79
C LEU A 514 -27.84 13.51 8.21
N THR A 515 -28.22 12.39 8.83
CA THR A 515 -29.58 12.18 9.36
C THR A 515 -29.69 12.47 10.84
N THR A 516 -30.93 12.61 11.36
CA THR A 516 -31.20 12.80 12.78
C THR A 516 -30.71 11.68 13.67
N MET A 517 -30.70 10.43 13.16
CA MET A 517 -30.15 9.27 13.85
C MET A 517 -28.63 9.11 13.67
N GLY A 518 -27.97 10.09 13.05
CA GLY A 518 -26.51 10.09 12.88
C GLY A 518 -25.98 9.19 11.77
N TYR A 519 -26.76 8.89 10.74
CA TYR A 519 -26.26 8.25 9.54
C TYR A 519 -25.70 9.29 8.58
N MET A 520 -24.52 9.04 8.01
CA MET A 520 -23.85 9.93 7.09
C MET A 520 -23.51 9.20 5.78
N LYS A 521 -23.63 9.89 4.66
CA LYS A 521 -23.27 9.39 3.33
C LYS A 521 -22.79 10.51 2.42
N ARG A 522 -22.00 10.11 1.43
CA ARG A 522 -21.54 10.94 0.33
C ARG A 522 -22.19 10.49 -0.98
N GLN A 523 -22.58 11.45 -1.81
CA GLN A 523 -23.18 11.21 -3.13
C GLN A 523 -22.64 12.22 -4.13
N THR A 524 -22.63 11.89 -5.42
CA THR A 524 -22.35 12.87 -6.48
C THR A 524 -23.50 13.87 -6.58
N VAL A 525 -23.19 15.13 -6.88
CA VAL A 525 -24.19 16.22 -6.94
C VAL A 525 -25.24 15.95 -8.01
N ASP A 526 -24.92 15.26 -9.10
CA ASP A 526 -25.81 14.90 -10.22
C ASP A 526 -26.99 13.99 -9.83
N THR A 527 -26.97 13.42 -8.63
CA THR A 527 -28.02 12.50 -8.16
C THR A 527 -29.39 13.20 -7.99
N TYR A 528 -29.43 14.52 -7.86
CA TYR A 528 -30.66 15.29 -7.64
C TYR A 528 -30.93 16.24 -8.81
N LYS A 529 -31.90 15.89 -9.70
CA LYS A 529 -32.32 16.74 -10.81
C LYS A 529 -33.15 17.93 -10.31
N ALA A 530 -32.91 19.12 -10.89
CA ALA A 530 -33.66 20.33 -10.61
C ALA A 530 -35.16 20.17 -10.94
N GLN A 531 -36.04 20.68 -10.10
CA GLN A 531 -37.51 20.69 -10.27
C GLN A 531 -38.05 22.12 -10.12
N ASN A 532 -39.19 22.40 -10.75
CA ASN A 532 -39.85 23.70 -10.58
C ASN A 532 -40.42 23.86 -9.17
N ARG A 533 -40.49 25.10 -8.68
CA ARG A 533 -41.11 25.46 -7.40
C ARG A 533 -42.49 24.86 -7.25
N GLY A 534 -42.84 24.39 -6.03
CA GLY A 534 -44.13 23.76 -5.74
C GLY A 534 -44.31 22.36 -6.31
N GLY A 535 -43.23 21.71 -6.75
CA GLY A 535 -43.20 20.31 -7.13
C GLY A 535 -43.46 19.36 -5.94
N LYS A 536 -43.75 18.08 -6.25
CA LYS A 536 -43.99 17.04 -5.23
C LYS A 536 -42.69 16.47 -4.62
N GLY A 537 -41.48 16.79 -5.19
CA GLY A 537 -40.22 16.23 -4.77
C GLY A 537 -40.02 14.77 -5.15
N ILE A 538 -38.86 14.22 -4.78
CA ILE A 538 -38.49 12.82 -4.96
C ILE A 538 -38.04 12.23 -3.63
N MET A 539 -38.23 10.93 -3.42
CA MET A 539 -37.79 10.26 -2.21
C MET A 539 -36.25 10.21 -2.17
N GLY A 540 -35.66 10.87 -1.18
CA GLY A 540 -34.19 11.00 -1.03
C GLY A 540 -33.53 9.88 -0.24
N MET A 541 -34.29 9.17 0.62
CA MET A 541 -33.79 8.06 1.44
C MET A 541 -34.89 7.03 1.69
N SER A 542 -34.52 5.74 1.86
CA SER A 542 -35.45 4.72 2.37
C SER A 542 -35.60 4.89 3.88
N ARG A 543 -36.82 4.92 4.35
CA ARG A 543 -37.25 5.28 5.72
C ARG A 543 -37.13 4.11 6.71
N ARG A 544 -36.57 4.33 7.92
CA ARG A 544 -37.12 3.79 9.18
C ARG A 544 -38.01 4.88 9.77
N GLU A 545 -39.06 4.50 10.47
CA GLU A 545 -40.19 5.37 10.82
C GLU A 545 -39.85 6.70 11.53
N GLU A 546 -38.60 6.98 11.90
CA GLU A 546 -38.22 8.19 12.66
C GLU A 546 -36.91 8.88 12.18
N ASP A 547 -36.25 8.44 11.08
CA ASP A 547 -34.95 9.00 10.66
C ASP A 547 -35.09 9.95 9.47
N VAL A 548 -34.72 11.20 9.63
CA VAL A 548 -34.83 12.27 8.63
C VAL A 548 -33.47 12.89 8.37
N ALA A 549 -33.25 13.40 7.16
CA ALA A 549 -32.05 14.15 6.86
C ALA A 549 -32.02 15.45 7.67
N LYS A 550 -30.97 15.62 8.49
CA LYS A 550 -30.77 16.78 9.38
C LYS A 550 -29.98 17.90 8.67
N THR A 551 -28.97 17.55 7.93
CA THR A 551 -28.06 18.48 7.27
C THR A 551 -27.62 17.92 5.92
N MET A 552 -27.58 18.79 4.92
CA MET A 552 -26.98 18.52 3.61
C MET A 552 -26.10 19.69 3.20
N PHE A 553 -24.94 19.43 2.61
CA PHE A 553 -24.12 20.46 1.97
C PHE A 553 -23.18 19.86 0.93
N THR A 554 -22.71 20.72 0.02
CA THR A 554 -21.78 20.34 -1.05
C THR A 554 -20.33 20.60 -0.64
N CYS A 555 -19.44 19.68 -0.99
CA CYS A 555 -18.00 19.80 -0.80
C CYS A 555 -17.27 19.02 -1.86
N SER A 556 -15.96 19.30 -2.05
CA SER A 556 -15.08 18.41 -2.80
C SER A 556 -14.72 17.18 -1.96
N THR A 557 -14.42 16.07 -2.62
CA THR A 557 -13.84 14.87 -1.97
C THR A 557 -12.60 15.20 -1.15
N HIS A 558 -11.82 16.20 -1.56
CA HIS A 558 -10.54 16.59 -0.93
C HIS A 558 -10.67 17.64 0.16
N ASP A 559 -11.86 18.23 0.34
CA ASP A 559 -12.08 19.24 1.37
C ASP A 559 -11.96 18.67 2.77
N TYR A 560 -11.41 19.46 3.68
CA TYR A 560 -11.52 19.20 5.10
C TYR A 560 -12.89 19.61 5.62
N ILE A 561 -13.49 18.72 6.39
CA ILE A 561 -14.79 18.91 6.99
C ILE A 561 -14.63 18.89 8.50
N MET A 562 -15.07 19.96 9.14
CA MET A 562 -15.19 20.02 10.59
C MET A 562 -16.59 19.57 10.99
N LEU A 563 -16.67 18.64 11.90
CA LEU A 563 -17.90 18.05 12.43
C LEU A 563 -18.02 18.46 13.89
N PHE A 564 -19.02 19.28 14.17
CA PHE A 564 -19.29 19.80 15.51
C PHE A 564 -20.39 18.99 16.18
N THR A 565 -20.23 18.69 17.45
CA THR A 565 -21.22 17.96 18.21
C THR A 565 -22.11 18.87 19.04
N ASN A 566 -23.30 18.40 19.36
CA ASN A 566 -24.23 19.07 20.28
C ASN A 566 -23.61 19.36 21.65
N LYS A 567 -22.63 18.58 22.09
CA LYS A 567 -21.85 18.76 23.32
C LYS A 567 -20.67 19.75 23.17
N GLY A 568 -20.52 20.40 22.03
CA GLY A 568 -19.49 21.43 21.79
C GLY A 568 -18.11 20.91 21.51
N LYS A 569 -17.94 19.64 21.10
CA LYS A 569 -16.69 19.10 20.55
C LYS A 569 -16.63 19.29 19.03
N VAL A 570 -15.42 19.22 18.49
CA VAL A 570 -15.16 19.24 17.05
C VAL A 570 -14.21 18.14 16.64
N PHE A 571 -14.52 17.50 15.52
CA PHE A 571 -13.70 16.52 14.80
C PHE A 571 -13.36 17.06 13.41
N LYS A 572 -12.31 16.55 12.79
CA LYS A 572 -11.89 16.96 11.44
C LYS A 572 -11.61 15.70 10.61
N MET A 573 -12.16 15.64 9.40
CA MET A 573 -11.95 14.55 8.45
C MET A 573 -12.01 15.06 7.01
N LYS A 574 -11.56 14.26 6.06
CA LYS A 574 -11.66 14.56 4.63
C LYS A 574 -12.99 14.09 4.05
N GLY A 575 -13.48 14.77 3.00
CA GLY A 575 -14.73 14.40 2.33
C GLY A 575 -14.74 12.96 1.79
N TYR A 576 -13.61 12.48 1.30
CA TYR A 576 -13.49 11.10 0.78
C TYR A 576 -13.52 10.02 1.88
N GLU A 577 -13.24 10.35 3.12
CA GLU A 577 -13.34 9.40 4.24
C GLU A 577 -14.80 9.04 4.55
N ILE A 578 -15.75 9.85 4.07
CA ILE A 578 -17.17 9.57 4.21
C ILE A 578 -17.60 8.60 3.11
N PRO A 579 -18.20 7.44 3.45
CA PRO A 579 -18.54 6.43 2.49
C PRO A 579 -19.51 6.91 1.42
N ALA A 580 -19.21 6.60 0.16
CA ALA A 580 -20.13 6.80 -0.94
C ALA A 580 -21.31 5.82 -0.83
N ALA A 581 -22.52 6.29 -1.09
CA ALA A 581 -23.71 5.47 -1.01
C ALA A 581 -24.79 5.92 -2.02
N SER A 582 -25.66 4.99 -2.43
CA SER A 582 -26.74 5.29 -3.34
C SER A 582 -27.78 6.23 -2.71
N ARG A 583 -28.62 6.85 -3.56
CA ARG A 583 -29.67 7.80 -3.12
C ARG A 583 -30.57 7.24 -2.03
N THR A 584 -31.01 6.02 -2.17
CA THR A 584 -31.95 5.37 -1.23
C THR A 584 -31.29 4.67 -0.05
N SER A 585 -29.97 4.54 -0.06
CA SER A 585 -29.20 3.95 1.05
C SER A 585 -29.18 4.85 2.27
N LYS A 586 -29.14 4.25 3.47
CA LYS A 586 -29.04 4.98 4.74
C LYS A 586 -27.69 5.63 4.96
N GLY A 587 -26.62 5.07 4.34
CA GLY A 587 -25.25 5.45 4.65
C GLY A 587 -24.69 4.75 5.89
N MET A 588 -23.60 5.28 6.45
CA MET A 588 -22.90 4.74 7.61
C MET A 588 -23.20 5.58 8.85
N ASN A 589 -23.39 4.94 10.01
CA ASN A 589 -23.56 5.66 11.25
C ASN A 589 -22.26 6.35 11.66
N VAL A 590 -22.33 7.62 12.05
CA VAL A 590 -21.19 8.46 12.42
C VAL A 590 -20.37 7.89 13.58
N VAL A 591 -20.96 7.11 14.48
CA VAL A 591 -20.25 6.44 15.58
C VAL A 591 -19.24 5.39 15.08
N ASN A 592 -19.40 4.91 13.83
CA ASN A 592 -18.43 4.05 13.19
C ASN A 592 -17.26 4.81 12.54
N LEU A 593 -17.42 6.10 12.34
CA LEU A 593 -16.40 7.00 11.76
C LEU A 593 -15.68 7.79 12.85
N LEU A 594 -16.40 8.20 13.90
CA LEU A 594 -15.89 9.08 14.97
C LEU A 594 -16.16 8.45 16.35
N PRO A 595 -15.24 8.59 17.31
CA PRO A 595 -15.40 8.12 18.68
C PRO A 595 -16.30 9.08 19.47
N LEU A 596 -17.61 9.03 19.20
CA LEU A 596 -18.61 9.82 19.91
C LEU A 596 -18.93 9.19 21.28
N GLU A 597 -19.23 10.03 22.27
CA GLU A 597 -19.73 9.63 23.59
C GLU A 597 -21.23 9.32 23.55
N ASN A 598 -21.74 8.73 24.64
CA ASN A 598 -23.21 8.51 24.78
C ASN A 598 -23.97 9.83 24.67
N GLU A 599 -25.06 9.83 23.87
CA GLU A 599 -25.90 11.00 23.59
C GLU A 599 -25.19 12.14 22.83
N GLU A 600 -23.95 11.92 22.34
CA GLU A 600 -23.25 12.89 21.51
C GLU A 600 -23.65 12.71 20.05
N GLN A 601 -24.11 13.78 19.41
CA GLN A 601 -24.56 13.79 18.02
C GLN A 601 -23.91 14.94 17.26
N ILE A 602 -23.71 14.76 15.97
CA ILE A 602 -23.25 15.85 15.10
C ILE A 602 -24.38 16.87 14.93
N SER A 603 -24.08 18.11 15.26
CA SER A 603 -25.05 19.23 15.18
C SER A 603 -24.78 20.11 13.97
N ALA A 604 -23.53 20.34 13.61
CA ALA A 604 -23.14 21.16 12.47
C ALA A 604 -21.95 20.55 11.74
N MET A 605 -21.89 20.78 10.43
CA MET A 605 -20.80 20.41 9.56
C MET A 605 -20.35 21.62 8.77
N VAL A 606 -19.04 21.87 8.70
CA VAL A 606 -18.48 23.04 8.04
C VAL A 606 -17.33 22.62 7.15
N ARG A 607 -17.37 23.05 5.88
CA ARG A 607 -16.24 22.93 4.96
C ARG A 607 -15.16 23.93 5.34
N VAL A 608 -13.93 23.49 5.49
CA VAL A 608 -12.77 24.36 5.70
C VAL A 608 -12.20 24.73 4.33
N PRO A 609 -12.28 25.99 3.91
CA PRO A 609 -11.68 26.42 2.66
C PRO A 609 -10.15 26.45 2.78
N ASP A 610 -9.48 26.13 1.68
CA ASP A 610 -8.02 26.26 1.54
C ASP A 610 -7.68 27.73 1.23
N SER A 611 -7.54 28.55 2.29
CA SER A 611 -7.29 30.00 2.19
C SER A 611 -6.22 30.43 3.18
N GLU A 612 -5.30 31.26 2.72
CA GLU A 612 -4.27 31.90 3.55
C GLU A 612 -4.81 33.09 4.34
N GLU A 613 -6.04 33.54 4.09
CA GLU A 613 -6.65 34.66 4.76
C GLU A 613 -7.10 34.32 6.19
N ARG A 614 -7.08 35.30 7.05
CA ARG A 614 -7.47 35.16 8.45
C ARG A 614 -8.99 34.92 8.56
N GLN A 615 -9.36 33.76 9.07
CA GLN A 615 -10.73 33.29 9.15
C GLN A 615 -11.14 33.03 10.60
N TYR A 616 -12.45 33.15 10.86
CA TYR A 616 -13.03 32.92 12.16
C TYR A 616 -14.18 31.93 12.07
N LEU A 617 -14.34 31.14 13.12
CA LEU A 617 -15.49 30.26 13.33
C LEU A 617 -16.47 31.01 14.23
N CYS A 618 -17.66 31.29 13.70
CA CYS A 618 -18.80 31.80 14.44
C CYS A 618 -19.75 30.66 14.79
N MET A 619 -19.93 30.40 16.06
CA MET A 619 -20.73 29.30 16.61
C MET A 619 -21.95 29.88 17.32
N VAL A 620 -23.14 29.34 17.02
CA VAL A 620 -24.40 29.78 17.65
C VAL A 620 -25.10 28.59 18.29
N THR A 621 -25.53 28.75 19.52
CA THR A 621 -26.27 27.75 20.27
C THR A 621 -27.76 27.89 20.12
N LYS A 622 -28.52 26.85 20.44
CA LYS A 622 -29.97 26.80 20.41
C LYS A 622 -30.60 27.86 21.32
N ASN A 623 -29.99 28.16 22.47
CA ASN A 623 -30.43 29.15 23.41
C ASN A 623 -29.91 30.58 23.13
N GLY A 624 -29.36 30.80 21.90
CA GLY A 624 -29.04 32.14 21.43
C GLY A 624 -27.73 32.71 21.98
N VAL A 625 -26.77 31.87 22.32
CA VAL A 625 -25.38 32.28 22.62
C VAL A 625 -24.55 32.23 21.34
N ILE A 626 -23.70 33.22 21.10
CA ILE A 626 -22.76 33.29 19.99
C ILE A 626 -21.32 33.34 20.49
N LYS A 627 -20.44 32.69 19.77
CA LYS A 627 -19.00 32.68 19.99
C LYS A 627 -18.23 32.86 18.69
N ARG A 628 -17.17 33.67 18.71
CA ARG A 628 -16.24 33.82 17.61
C ARG A 628 -14.84 33.41 18.04
N THR A 629 -14.20 32.56 17.26
CA THR A 629 -12.84 32.03 17.52
C THR A 629 -12.06 31.98 16.24
N GLU A 630 -10.76 32.25 16.28
CA GLU A 630 -9.88 32.11 15.12
C GLU A 630 -9.78 30.63 14.70
N ILE A 631 -9.86 30.36 13.38
CA ILE A 631 -9.84 29.00 12.84
C ILE A 631 -8.49 28.29 13.11
N SER A 632 -7.38 29.05 13.20
CA SER A 632 -6.05 28.55 13.53
C SER A 632 -5.96 27.81 14.89
N GLN A 633 -6.88 28.09 15.83
CA GLN A 633 -6.96 27.35 17.08
C GLN A 633 -7.45 25.91 16.91
N TYR A 634 -7.88 25.52 15.69
CA TYR A 634 -8.39 24.21 15.32
C TYR A 634 -7.51 23.47 14.29
N ASP A 635 -6.27 23.91 14.04
CA ASP A 635 -5.36 23.27 13.10
C ASP A 635 -5.00 21.85 13.55
N HIS A 636 -4.82 21.64 14.85
CA HIS A 636 -4.43 20.35 15.42
C HIS A 636 -5.58 19.71 16.19
N ILE A 637 -6.51 19.09 15.47
CA ILE A 637 -7.59 18.29 16.05
C ILE A 637 -7.14 16.85 16.21
N ARG A 638 -7.19 16.33 17.44
CA ARG A 638 -6.89 14.92 17.72
C ARG A 638 -8.00 14.02 17.18
N LYS A 639 -7.71 12.75 16.90
CA LYS A 639 -8.72 11.75 16.50
C LYS A 639 -9.86 11.59 17.52
N THR A 640 -9.62 11.90 18.79
CA THR A 640 -10.62 11.90 19.87
C THR A 640 -11.45 13.17 19.95
N GLY A 641 -11.28 14.10 19.00
CA GLY A 641 -11.90 15.42 19.02
C GLY A 641 -11.25 16.38 20.04
N ILE A 642 -11.63 17.63 19.96
CA ILE A 642 -11.27 18.68 20.91
C ILE A 642 -12.49 19.53 21.25
N ILE A 643 -12.49 20.17 22.42
CA ILE A 643 -13.58 21.10 22.82
C ILE A 643 -13.53 22.34 21.94
N ALA A 644 -14.64 22.67 21.27
CA ALA A 644 -14.81 23.85 20.44
C ALA A 644 -15.49 25.00 21.20
N ILE A 645 -16.44 24.68 22.06
CA ILE A 645 -17.18 25.63 22.91
C ILE A 645 -17.62 24.95 24.21
N ASN A 646 -17.56 25.65 25.32
CA ASN A 646 -18.22 25.21 26.55
C ASN A 646 -19.68 25.68 26.54
N LEU A 647 -20.59 24.73 26.73
CA LEU A 647 -22.04 24.97 26.74
C LEU A 647 -22.57 25.09 28.17
N ASP A 648 -23.68 25.80 28.32
CA ASP A 648 -24.48 25.80 29.53
C ASP A 648 -25.27 24.50 29.67
N GLU A 649 -25.70 24.20 30.87
CA GLU A 649 -26.58 23.05 31.14
C GLU A 649 -27.89 23.19 30.33
N GLY A 650 -28.19 22.16 29.52
CA GLY A 650 -29.39 22.14 28.67
C GLY A 650 -29.29 22.96 27.38
N ASP A 651 -28.12 23.54 27.03
CA ASP A 651 -27.89 24.19 25.74
C ASP A 651 -27.15 23.27 24.76
N GLU A 652 -27.35 23.50 23.46
CA GLU A 652 -26.79 22.72 22.38
C GLU A 652 -26.15 23.65 21.35
N LEU A 653 -24.94 23.27 20.85
CA LEU A 653 -24.36 23.91 19.70
C LEU A 653 -25.13 23.49 18.44
N SER A 654 -25.66 24.43 17.65
CA SER A 654 -26.53 24.12 16.52
C SER A 654 -26.03 24.66 15.19
N TRP A 655 -25.39 25.81 15.15
CA TRP A 655 -24.88 26.40 13.90
C TRP A 655 -23.44 26.83 14.05
N VAL A 656 -22.67 26.59 12.98
CA VAL A 656 -21.29 27.03 12.87
C VAL A 656 -21.02 27.48 11.44
N GLU A 657 -20.47 28.68 11.28
CA GLU A 657 -20.11 29.27 10.00
C GLU A 657 -18.72 29.88 10.04
N ILE A 658 -18.05 29.90 8.88
CA ILE A 658 -16.75 30.57 8.71
C ILE A 658 -16.98 31.99 8.24
N THR A 659 -16.26 32.95 8.84
CA THR A 659 -16.35 34.38 8.54
C THR A 659 -14.97 35.02 8.40
N ASP A 660 -14.93 36.22 7.76
CA ASP A 660 -13.70 37.01 7.59
C ASP A 660 -13.49 38.07 8.71
N GLY A 661 -14.41 38.18 9.67
CA GLY A 661 -14.30 39.10 10.80
C GLY A 661 -15.02 40.43 10.63
N ASN A 662 -15.56 40.76 9.45
CA ASN A 662 -16.13 42.09 9.11
C ASN A 662 -17.58 42.06 8.63
N ARG A 663 -18.29 40.97 8.85
CA ARG A 663 -19.64 40.75 8.32
C ARG A 663 -20.74 41.22 9.30
N ASN A 664 -21.94 41.36 8.77
CA ASN A 664 -23.15 41.45 9.59
C ASN A 664 -23.71 40.02 9.77
N LEU A 665 -24.11 39.73 11.00
CA LEU A 665 -24.61 38.43 11.40
C LEU A 665 -26.09 38.51 11.70
N ILE A 666 -26.89 37.54 11.21
CA ILE A 666 -28.30 37.42 11.47
C ILE A 666 -28.59 36.12 12.21
N VAL A 667 -29.28 36.23 13.34
CA VAL A 667 -29.84 35.12 14.09
C VAL A 667 -31.36 35.19 14.04
N ALA A 668 -32.03 34.10 13.67
CA ALA A 668 -33.48 34.03 13.60
C ALA A 668 -34.02 32.94 14.52
N THR A 669 -35.23 33.17 15.03
CA THR A 669 -35.89 32.25 15.96
C THR A 669 -37.09 31.57 15.35
N HIS A 670 -37.52 30.48 15.95
CA HIS A 670 -38.67 29.67 15.55
C HIS A 670 -39.97 30.48 15.60
N ASP A 671 -40.11 31.37 16.57
CA ASP A 671 -41.27 32.27 16.70
C ASP A 671 -41.22 33.49 15.76
N GLY A 672 -40.28 33.48 14.81
CA GLY A 672 -40.24 34.46 13.70
C GLY A 672 -39.57 35.78 14.08
N MET A 673 -38.81 35.84 15.15
CA MET A 673 -37.98 37.02 15.47
C MET A 673 -36.61 36.88 14.78
N SER A 674 -35.93 38.01 14.53
CA SER A 674 -34.53 38.01 14.07
C SER A 674 -33.79 39.25 14.58
N ILE A 675 -32.48 39.08 14.78
CA ILE A 675 -31.58 40.17 15.13
C ILE A 675 -30.41 40.20 14.17
N CYS A 676 -30.07 41.41 13.68
CA CYS A 676 -28.89 41.64 12.86
C CYS A 676 -27.91 42.51 13.65
N PHE A 677 -26.64 42.09 13.75
CA PHE A 677 -25.61 42.84 14.45
C PHE A 677 -24.24 42.61 13.77
N LYS A 678 -23.28 43.51 14.06
CA LYS A 678 -21.94 43.39 13.49
C LYS A 678 -21.21 42.20 14.12
N GLU A 679 -20.45 41.48 13.29
CA GLU A 679 -19.61 40.39 13.77
C GLU A 679 -18.62 40.82 14.86
N SER A 680 -18.11 42.06 14.80
CA SER A 680 -17.24 42.65 15.81
C SER A 680 -17.84 42.71 17.20
N ASP A 681 -19.21 42.78 17.30
CA ASP A 681 -19.89 42.77 18.58
C ASP A 681 -19.79 41.39 19.28
N ALA A 682 -19.55 40.32 18.52
CA ALA A 682 -19.17 39.05 19.05
C ALA A 682 -17.63 39.01 19.24
N ARG A 683 -17.17 39.40 20.44
CA ARG A 683 -15.73 39.49 20.73
C ARG A 683 -15.00 38.19 20.47
N LEU A 684 -13.78 38.32 19.98
CA LEU A 684 -12.88 37.18 19.75
C LEU A 684 -12.46 36.54 21.09
N ILE A 685 -12.73 35.26 21.28
CA ILE A 685 -12.45 34.53 22.52
C ILE A 685 -11.86 33.17 22.22
N GLY A 686 -11.11 32.64 23.19
CA GLY A 686 -10.41 31.38 23.06
C GLY A 686 -11.34 30.17 22.92
N ARG A 687 -10.78 29.08 22.42
CA ARG A 687 -11.47 27.83 22.02
C ARG A 687 -12.40 27.25 23.10
N THR A 688 -12.00 27.23 24.35
CA THR A 688 -12.77 26.65 25.47
C THR A 688 -13.71 27.61 26.19
N ALA A 689 -13.94 28.84 25.66
CA ALA A 689 -14.85 29.79 26.26
C ALA A 689 -16.31 29.48 25.91
N ARG A 690 -17.24 30.00 26.73
CA ARG A 690 -18.67 29.80 26.59
C ARG A 690 -19.35 30.63 25.48
N GLY A 691 -18.94 31.83 25.22
CA GLY A 691 -19.59 32.77 24.29
C GLY A 691 -20.33 33.92 24.98
N VAL A 692 -21.10 34.65 24.20
CA VAL A 692 -21.89 35.83 24.63
C VAL A 692 -23.30 35.75 24.05
N ARG A 693 -24.27 36.36 24.69
CA ARG A 693 -25.66 36.35 24.23
C ARG A 693 -25.79 37.07 22.88
N ALA A 694 -26.38 36.41 21.87
CA ALA A 694 -26.68 36.97 20.56
C ALA A 694 -28.06 37.65 20.52
N ILE A 695 -29.12 36.94 20.97
CA ILE A 695 -30.50 37.34 20.97
C ILE A 695 -31.15 37.08 22.31
N GLN A 696 -32.15 37.86 22.71
CA GLN A 696 -32.98 37.58 23.84
C GLN A 696 -34.22 36.80 23.38
N LEU A 697 -34.33 35.56 23.75
CA LEU A 697 -35.44 34.66 23.41
C LEU A 697 -36.63 34.87 24.32
N ALA A 698 -37.85 34.68 23.80
CA ALA A 698 -39.06 34.52 24.56
C ALA A 698 -39.11 33.15 25.26
N GLU A 699 -40.01 32.94 26.16
CA GLU A 699 -40.19 31.67 26.86
C GLU A 699 -40.64 30.61 25.86
N GLY A 700 -39.91 29.50 25.75
CA GLY A 700 -40.16 28.40 24.82
C GLY A 700 -39.67 28.63 23.37
N ASP A 701 -39.15 29.82 23.03
CA ASP A 701 -38.58 30.09 21.72
C ASP A 701 -37.10 29.64 21.64
N TYR A 702 -36.63 29.31 20.45
CA TYR A 702 -35.25 28.89 20.20
C TYR A 702 -34.76 29.38 18.85
N VAL A 703 -33.44 29.40 18.66
CA VAL A 703 -32.81 29.75 17.40
C VAL A 703 -33.07 28.64 16.38
N VAL A 704 -33.47 29.03 15.16
CA VAL A 704 -33.68 28.11 14.02
C VAL A 704 -32.72 28.35 12.85
N GLY A 705 -31.93 29.43 12.91
CA GLY A 705 -30.98 29.69 11.86
C GLY A 705 -30.02 30.81 12.19
N PHE A 706 -28.86 30.70 11.59
CA PHE A 706 -27.78 31.66 11.63
C PHE A 706 -27.30 31.94 10.21
N ALA A 707 -27.18 33.21 9.83
CA ALA A 707 -26.72 33.59 8.49
C ALA A 707 -25.72 34.74 8.56
N VAL A 708 -24.72 34.66 7.68
CA VAL A 708 -23.73 35.70 7.46
C VAL A 708 -24.13 36.51 6.24
N ALA A 709 -24.23 37.84 6.35
CA ALA A 709 -24.53 38.68 5.23
C ALA A 709 -23.33 38.82 4.31
N LEU A 710 -23.42 38.20 3.15
CA LEU A 710 -22.42 38.26 2.08
C LEU A 710 -22.89 39.21 0.99
N GLU A 711 -21.93 39.76 0.23
CA GLU A 711 -22.23 40.60 -0.95
C GLU A 711 -23.00 39.76 -1.99
N ASP A 712 -23.95 40.40 -2.71
CA ASP A 712 -24.81 39.77 -3.72
C ASP A 712 -25.71 38.64 -3.22
N THR A 713 -25.88 38.50 -1.89
CA THR A 713 -26.79 37.50 -1.30
C THR A 713 -28.07 38.14 -0.75
N ARG A 714 -29.12 37.34 -0.64
CA ARG A 714 -30.36 37.68 0.05
C ARG A 714 -30.67 36.65 1.12
N LEU A 715 -31.37 37.05 2.15
CA LEU A 715 -31.81 36.14 3.19
C LEU A 715 -33.07 35.39 2.74
N LEU A 716 -32.95 34.09 2.51
CA LEU A 716 -34.11 33.23 2.32
C LEU A 716 -34.62 32.81 3.70
N THR A 717 -35.93 32.96 3.91
CA THR A 717 -36.66 32.47 5.10
C THR A 717 -37.70 31.47 4.63
N VAL A 718 -37.70 30.27 5.21
CA VAL A 718 -38.67 29.20 4.89
C VAL A 718 -39.45 28.82 6.14
N SER A 719 -40.77 28.65 6.02
CA SER A 719 -41.62 28.16 7.09
C SER A 719 -41.78 26.66 7.06
N GLU A 720 -42.15 26.04 8.17
CA GLU A 720 -42.48 24.62 8.29
C GLU A 720 -43.52 24.15 7.26
N THR A 721 -44.44 25.07 6.87
CA THR A 721 -45.51 24.80 5.91
C THR A 721 -45.10 24.96 4.44
N GLY A 722 -43.79 25.11 4.17
CA GLY A 722 -43.20 25.13 2.82
C GLY A 722 -43.35 26.46 2.07
N TYR A 723 -43.75 27.57 2.75
CA TYR A 723 -43.67 28.91 2.19
C TYR A 723 -42.29 29.52 2.39
N GLY A 724 -41.79 30.20 1.40
CA GLY A 724 -40.46 30.83 1.47
C GLY A 724 -40.43 32.18 0.73
N ARG A 725 -39.50 33.05 1.11
CA ARG A 725 -39.23 34.34 0.48
C ARG A 725 -37.77 34.71 0.61
N LYS A 726 -37.29 35.46 -0.39
CA LYS A 726 -36.00 36.17 -0.29
C LYS A 726 -36.27 37.61 0.24
N SER A 727 -35.36 38.13 1.07
CA SER A 727 -35.36 39.53 1.52
C SER A 727 -33.95 40.11 1.46
N ASN A 728 -33.81 41.39 1.15
CA ASN A 728 -32.53 42.04 1.18
C ASN A 728 -32.01 42.12 2.63
N PHE A 729 -30.70 42.01 2.82
CA PHE A 729 -30.11 42.15 4.16
C PHE A 729 -30.31 43.57 4.73
N ASP A 730 -30.44 44.59 3.88
CA ASP A 730 -30.74 45.98 4.28
C ASP A 730 -32.12 46.15 4.95
N ASP A 731 -33.05 45.20 4.71
CA ASP A 731 -34.34 45.20 5.39
C ASP A 731 -34.19 44.86 6.90
N TYR A 732 -33.00 44.37 7.32
CA TYR A 732 -32.68 43.98 8.69
C TYR A 732 -31.78 45.04 9.33
N ARG A 733 -32.37 45.99 10.06
CA ARG A 733 -31.62 47.03 10.74
C ARG A 733 -30.54 46.43 11.65
N VAL A 734 -29.29 46.88 11.49
CA VAL A 734 -28.19 46.51 12.41
C VAL A 734 -28.44 47.08 13.79
N GLN A 735 -28.38 46.23 14.80
CA GLN A 735 -28.62 46.52 16.20
C GLN A 735 -27.46 46.03 17.07
N SER A 736 -27.42 46.44 18.35
CA SER A 736 -26.56 45.81 19.31
C SER A 736 -27.05 44.39 19.59
N ARG A 737 -26.14 43.41 19.74
CA ARG A 737 -26.48 42.04 20.14
C ARG A 737 -27.24 42.00 21.47
N ALA A 738 -27.87 40.87 21.81
CA ALA A 738 -28.61 40.58 23.03
C ALA A 738 -29.95 41.36 23.16
N GLY A 739 -30.43 41.99 22.08
CA GLY A 739 -31.79 42.58 22.01
C GLY A 739 -32.85 41.52 21.67
N LYS A 740 -34.15 41.92 21.72
CA LYS A 740 -35.30 41.13 21.30
C LYS A 740 -35.40 40.93 19.79
N GLY A 741 -34.66 41.72 19.00
CA GLY A 741 -34.71 41.67 17.55
C GLY A 741 -35.93 42.37 16.92
N LEU A 742 -36.20 42.00 15.67
CA LEU A 742 -37.31 42.49 14.82
C LEU A 742 -38.11 41.29 14.32
N ILE A 743 -39.38 41.50 13.99
CA ILE A 743 -40.22 40.44 13.39
C ILE A 743 -39.65 40.12 12.01
N ASN A 744 -39.20 38.92 11.82
CA ASN A 744 -38.78 38.38 10.51
C ASN A 744 -39.97 37.75 9.77
N TYR A 745 -40.82 37.01 10.48
CA TYR A 745 -41.94 36.28 9.89
C TYR A 745 -43.17 36.29 10.83
N HIS A 746 -44.37 36.40 10.28
CA HIS A 746 -45.61 36.34 11.07
C HIS A 746 -46.04 34.89 11.24
N THR A 747 -45.55 34.24 12.29
CA THR A 747 -45.74 32.80 12.55
C THR A 747 -47.17 32.42 12.89
N GLU A 748 -47.95 33.30 13.51
CA GLU A 748 -49.37 33.08 13.83
C GLU A 748 -50.22 32.89 12.57
N THR A 749 -49.81 33.54 11.45
CA THR A 749 -50.58 33.55 10.20
C THR A 749 -50.02 32.58 9.16
N TYR A 750 -48.73 32.36 9.16
CA TYR A 750 -48.02 31.67 8.08
C TYR A 750 -47.26 30.40 8.47
N GLY A 751 -47.35 29.98 9.72
CA GLY A 751 -46.61 28.87 10.31
C GLY A 751 -45.24 29.27 10.87
N LYS A 752 -44.68 28.44 11.73
CA LYS A 752 -43.38 28.69 12.38
C LYS A 752 -42.25 28.68 11.35
N VAL A 753 -41.16 29.39 11.65
CA VAL A 753 -39.98 29.41 10.81
C VAL A 753 -39.21 28.12 10.96
N ALA A 754 -39.00 27.40 9.84
CA ALA A 754 -38.18 26.20 9.81
C ALA A 754 -36.69 26.54 9.75
N MET A 755 -36.28 27.43 8.81
CA MET A 755 -34.87 27.77 8.62
C MET A 755 -34.70 29.11 7.88
N ILE A 756 -33.49 29.68 8.01
CA ILE A 756 -32.99 30.77 7.19
C ILE A 756 -31.67 30.39 6.54
N ALA A 757 -31.40 30.96 5.34
CA ALA A 757 -30.11 30.80 4.65
C ALA A 757 -29.78 32.02 3.78
N PRO A 758 -28.50 32.39 3.65
CA PRO A 758 -28.06 33.33 2.63
C PRO A 758 -28.06 32.66 1.27
N VAL A 759 -28.63 33.29 0.22
CA VAL A 759 -28.73 32.71 -1.13
C VAL A 759 -28.39 33.73 -2.21
N ARG A 760 -27.77 33.28 -3.32
CA ARG A 760 -27.58 34.02 -4.56
C ARG A 760 -28.61 33.62 -5.60
N GLU A 761 -28.82 34.46 -6.61
CA GLU A 761 -29.79 34.17 -7.70
C GLU A 761 -29.33 33.01 -8.61
N ASP A 762 -28.03 32.79 -8.68
CA ASP A 762 -27.37 31.74 -9.48
C ASP A 762 -27.25 30.38 -8.77
N GLN A 763 -27.91 30.21 -7.64
CA GLN A 763 -27.86 28.99 -6.83
C GLN A 763 -29.16 28.20 -6.88
N ASP A 764 -29.12 26.98 -6.45
CA ASP A 764 -30.29 26.15 -6.16
C ASP A 764 -30.41 25.90 -4.66
N ILE A 765 -31.64 25.65 -4.21
CA ILE A 765 -31.89 25.16 -2.86
C ILE A 765 -32.39 23.71 -2.91
N ILE A 766 -31.97 22.94 -1.94
CA ILE A 766 -32.51 21.62 -1.66
C ILE A 766 -33.25 21.68 -0.32
N MET A 767 -34.52 21.33 -0.33
CA MET A 767 -35.33 21.25 0.87
C MET A 767 -35.79 19.84 1.12
N ILE A 768 -35.86 19.46 2.39
CA ILE A 768 -36.28 18.14 2.82
C ILE A 768 -37.40 18.27 3.84
N SER A 769 -38.45 17.50 3.65
CA SER A 769 -39.55 17.41 4.60
C SER A 769 -39.30 16.30 5.64
N GLN A 770 -40.09 16.31 6.72
CA GLN A 770 -40.07 15.31 7.76
C GLN A 770 -40.37 13.91 7.22
N GLU A 771 -41.15 13.79 6.17
CA GLU A 771 -41.42 12.54 5.45
C GLU A 771 -40.30 12.12 4.51
N GLY A 772 -39.16 12.81 4.46
CA GLY A 772 -38.02 12.49 3.62
C GLY A 772 -38.18 12.83 2.13
N ILE A 773 -39.16 13.67 1.80
CA ILE A 773 -39.36 14.19 0.44
C ILE A 773 -38.33 15.27 0.18
N VAL A 774 -37.61 15.19 -0.91
CA VAL A 774 -36.57 16.12 -1.32
C VAL A 774 -37.03 16.89 -2.55
N ILE A 775 -36.88 18.22 -2.54
CA ILE A 775 -37.07 19.08 -3.72
C ILE A 775 -35.82 19.94 -3.94
N ARG A 776 -35.36 20.03 -5.18
CA ARG A 776 -34.34 20.98 -5.62
C ARG A 776 -35.02 22.07 -6.46
N THR A 777 -34.86 23.33 -6.08
CA THR A 777 -35.51 24.47 -6.74
C THR A 777 -34.48 25.59 -6.97
N PRO A 778 -34.39 26.14 -8.19
CA PRO A 778 -33.56 27.32 -8.46
C PRO A 778 -34.01 28.52 -7.63
N VAL A 779 -33.04 29.25 -7.08
CA VAL A 779 -33.29 30.40 -6.21
C VAL A 779 -33.97 31.55 -6.97
N ASP A 780 -33.69 31.72 -8.25
CA ASP A 780 -34.30 32.72 -9.12
C ASP A 780 -35.83 32.62 -9.18
N GLN A 781 -36.40 31.42 -9.05
CA GLN A 781 -37.84 31.15 -9.04
C GLN A 781 -38.50 31.59 -7.73
N ILE A 782 -37.78 31.95 -6.70
CA ILE A 782 -38.30 32.36 -5.42
C ILE A 782 -38.39 33.88 -5.42
N SER A 783 -39.60 34.41 -5.27
CA SER A 783 -39.82 35.88 -5.31
C SER A 783 -39.25 36.59 -4.10
N ALA A 784 -38.70 37.81 -4.32
CA ALA A 784 -38.20 38.66 -3.27
C ALA A 784 -39.33 39.50 -2.68
N PHE A 785 -39.39 39.60 -1.35
CA PHE A 785 -40.36 40.38 -0.60
C PHE A 785 -39.70 41.06 0.60
N LYS A 786 -40.31 42.16 1.06
CA LYS A 786 -39.88 42.76 2.33
C LYS A 786 -40.31 41.92 3.53
N ARG A 787 -39.60 42.09 4.66
CA ARG A 787 -40.07 41.58 5.93
C ARG A 787 -41.44 42.17 6.27
N PRO A 788 -42.31 41.43 6.88
CA PRO A 788 -42.43 40.01 7.23
C PRO A 788 -43.48 39.30 6.34
N ALA A 789 -43.40 39.48 5.02
CA ALA A 789 -44.36 38.88 4.07
C ALA A 789 -44.36 37.36 4.09
N LYS A 790 -45.46 36.74 3.67
CA LYS A 790 -45.65 35.27 3.58
C LYS A 790 -44.70 34.61 2.56
N GLY A 791 -44.46 35.28 1.44
CA GLY A 791 -43.68 34.71 0.34
C GLY A 791 -44.51 33.80 -0.58
N VAL A 792 -43.81 32.95 -1.32
CA VAL A 792 -44.39 32.01 -2.27
C VAL A 792 -44.28 30.58 -1.72
N ARG A 793 -45.10 29.69 -2.26
CA ARG A 793 -44.98 28.27 -1.91
C ARG A 793 -43.80 27.67 -2.66
N VAL A 794 -42.78 27.27 -1.94
CA VAL A 794 -41.55 26.68 -2.47
C VAL A 794 -41.67 25.16 -2.51
N MET A 795 -42.24 24.57 -1.45
CA MET A 795 -42.48 23.12 -1.36
C MET A 795 -43.94 22.88 -0.99
N ARG A 796 -44.54 21.83 -1.54
CA ARG A 796 -45.88 21.37 -1.10
C ARG A 796 -45.68 20.31 -0.03
N THR A 797 -46.16 20.62 1.16
CA THR A 797 -46.22 19.68 2.29
C THR A 797 -47.67 19.23 2.49
N THR A 798 -47.93 18.06 3.00
CA THR A 798 -49.23 17.62 3.54
C THR A 798 -49.49 18.31 4.91
N ASP A 799 -50.67 18.20 5.44
CA ASP A 799 -51.02 18.85 6.76
C ASP A 799 -50.24 18.26 7.93
N GLU A 800 -49.68 17.04 7.78
CA GLU A 800 -48.87 16.35 8.78
C GLU A 800 -47.34 16.44 8.49
N ASP A 801 -46.92 16.86 7.30
CA ASP A 801 -45.54 16.97 6.90
C ASP A 801 -45.01 18.39 7.06
N LYS A 802 -43.75 18.52 7.48
CA LYS A 802 -43.09 19.81 7.75
C LYS A 802 -41.73 19.86 7.06
N VAL A 803 -41.36 21.04 6.58
CA VAL A 803 -39.99 21.29 6.11
C VAL A 803 -39.06 21.28 7.31
N VAL A 804 -38.01 20.43 7.24
CA VAL A 804 -37.03 20.23 8.32
C VAL A 804 -35.68 20.81 7.99
N THR A 805 -35.23 20.68 6.72
CA THR A 805 -33.88 21.06 6.30
C THR A 805 -33.91 21.81 4.98
N LEU A 806 -32.99 22.78 4.87
CA LEU A 806 -32.70 23.53 3.67
C LEU A 806 -31.21 23.64 3.49
N SER A 807 -30.73 23.33 2.28
CA SER A 807 -29.32 23.45 1.87
C SER A 807 -29.23 24.26 0.59
N VAL A 808 -28.20 25.09 0.48
CA VAL A 808 -27.88 25.87 -0.71
C VAL A 808 -26.81 25.17 -1.49
N VAL A 809 -26.98 25.02 -2.81
CA VAL A 809 -26.06 24.34 -3.72
C VAL A 809 -25.84 25.19 -4.97
N GLU A 810 -24.68 25.06 -5.60
CA GLU A 810 -24.41 25.74 -6.87
C GLU A 810 -25.35 25.21 -7.98
N HIS A 811 -25.76 26.09 -8.89
CA HIS A 811 -26.58 25.71 -10.04
C HIS A 811 -25.72 24.95 -11.05
N MET A 812 -26.14 23.75 -11.44
CA MET A 812 -25.50 22.97 -12.50
C MET A 812 -26.46 22.90 -13.68
N GLU A 813 -26.07 23.43 -14.84
CA GLU A 813 -26.77 23.17 -16.09
C GLU A 813 -26.65 21.68 -16.44
N PRO A 814 -27.74 21.01 -16.85
CA PRO A 814 -27.65 19.64 -17.34
C PRO A 814 -26.82 19.63 -18.62
N GLU A 815 -25.75 18.82 -18.70
CA GLU A 815 -25.06 18.56 -19.96
C GLU A 815 -26.09 18.13 -21.00
N LYS A 816 -26.14 18.87 -22.10
CA LYS A 816 -26.93 18.50 -23.28
C LYS A 816 -26.35 17.23 -23.86
N THR A 817 -26.95 16.09 -23.55
CA THR A 817 -26.76 14.90 -24.37
C THR A 817 -27.40 15.17 -25.74
N ASP A 818 -26.58 15.28 -26.76
CA ASP A 818 -26.96 15.26 -28.15
C ASP A 818 -27.50 13.85 -28.49
N ASP A 819 -28.72 13.57 -28.09
CA ASP A 819 -29.51 12.48 -28.64
C ASP A 819 -30.36 13.05 -29.78
N THR A 820 -29.79 13.08 -30.98
CA THR A 820 -30.55 13.10 -32.24
C THR A 820 -31.19 11.74 -32.44
N PRO A 821 -32.49 11.60 -32.51
CA PRO A 821 -33.12 10.36 -32.94
C PRO A 821 -33.02 10.29 -34.49
N GLU A 822 -32.14 9.41 -34.97
CA GLU A 822 -32.27 8.96 -36.38
C GLU A 822 -33.56 8.17 -36.53
N GLY A 823 -34.26 8.55 -37.59
CA GLY A 823 -35.64 8.23 -37.86
C GLY A 823 -35.94 6.79 -38.28
N ASP A 824 -37.15 6.51 -38.01
CA ASP A 824 -38.15 5.81 -38.78
C ASP A 824 -37.74 4.63 -39.68
N GLY A 825 -38.17 3.47 -39.29
CA GLY A 825 -38.20 2.26 -40.08
C GLY A 825 -39.32 1.34 -39.58
N THR A 826 -40.50 1.60 -40.12
CA THR A 826 -41.66 0.72 -40.02
C THR A 826 -41.33 -0.73 -40.33
N GLU A 827 -41.62 -1.63 -39.38
CA GLU A 827 -41.92 -3.02 -39.67
C GLU A 827 -43.11 -3.52 -38.85
N THR A 828 -44.07 -4.01 -39.56
CA THR A 828 -45.32 -4.64 -39.17
C THR A 828 -45.14 -5.93 -38.36
N PRO A 829 -46.12 -6.32 -37.56
CA PRO A 829 -46.01 -7.51 -36.72
C PRO A 829 -46.30 -8.79 -37.51
N VAL A 830 -45.44 -9.77 -37.45
CA VAL A 830 -45.70 -11.15 -37.90
C VAL A 830 -45.97 -12.04 -36.68
N SER A 831 -47.13 -12.70 -36.81
CA SER A 831 -47.74 -13.66 -35.90
C SER A 831 -46.83 -14.85 -35.53
N ALA A 832 -47.04 -15.35 -34.33
CA ALA A 832 -46.53 -16.62 -33.81
C ALA A 832 -47.05 -17.84 -34.62
N PRO A 833 -46.33 -18.96 -34.59
CA PRO A 833 -46.98 -20.26 -34.64
C PRO A 833 -46.81 -21.05 -33.35
N GLU A 834 -47.94 -21.70 -33.04
CA GLU A 834 -48.11 -22.71 -32.00
C GLU A 834 -47.29 -23.98 -32.27
N THR A 835 -46.91 -24.58 -31.13
CA THR A 835 -46.82 -25.99 -30.74
C THR A 835 -46.47 -27.09 -31.78
N ALA A 836 -45.52 -27.98 -31.41
CA ALA A 836 -45.78 -29.38 -31.05
C ALA A 836 -44.45 -30.15 -30.85
N GLU A 837 -44.47 -30.89 -29.81
CA GLU A 837 -43.84 -32.12 -29.25
C GLU A 837 -42.64 -31.93 -28.35
#